data_cea1880b9aa3829e8100a6ded4e1389e
#
_entry.id   cea1880b9aa3829e8100a6ded4e1389e
#
_cell.length_a   1.000
_cell.length_b   1.000
_cell.length_c   1.000
_cell.angle_alpha   90.00
_cell.angle_beta   90.00
_cell.angle_gamma   90.00
#
_symmetry.space_group_name_H-M   'P 1'
#
loop_
_entity.id
_entity.type
_entity.pdbx_description
1 polymer ?
#
loop_
_entity_poly.entity_id
_entity_poly.type
_entity_poly.pdbx_seq_one_letter_code
_entity_poly.pdbx_strand_id
1 'polypeptide(L)'
;MSAPTPSPPPTFKRPELLAPAGDWECARAAIENGADAIYFGLERFNARMRAKNFTQADLPGLMEFLHRRGVKGYVTFNTLIFTNELADAEDYLRTIIASGVDAAIVQDVGICRLIRWLSPDFPIHCSTQMTITSAAGVAFARELGAQLVVLARENSLVDIASIQAAQLADAPHSALNAQPPLPLEVFVHGALCVAYSGQCLTSESLGGRSANRGECAQACRLPYDLISDGVQVPLGDKRYLLSPQDLSGLEVLPDLVRAGVSSLKIEGRLKSPEYVASITRVYRQALDKVMADLMGVVAPKFEAQTARYELEMSFSRGLFTGWFRGIDNQKLAHARFGTKRGVFLGEVTRVENDSVALRLAAPLKPGDGLVFDAGKPDEREQGGRVYQVETSRSGETTLRFGHGDIDWRRVRSGQLVWKTNDPALDREVRTTFEGDKIRFQRPITLEVHGRTGAPLTLIAVDGHGHVVQLDSAVPLAAAEKQPLTPERLREQLGRLGGTPFKLGDLHSHLEGDVILPISELNRLRRESARALETLCALPHRWQLADIAPRRSTLSALPVTAAAEQPPELIAVIRLLEQLDAAWSAGARTIYCEFENPKYYRDAVARFRELQRTLDPIPQTPSLIDARSASIWVAPPRVFKPGEEWILKQVRSSDADGYLVRNHDHLAFFKTDRCRGDFSLNVANPLTAEYLLQHHGLERVTASYDLNITQLEALLHGAPGTWFDITVHQHMPMFHMEHCVFCAFLSKGKDYRDCGRPCDTHRVALRDRVGAELPLKADAGCRNTVFNNRAQTGAEYVSRLIELGARSFRVEFVNESAEEVTRTLTRYGQLIRGEITGADLWRELKLINQLGVTRGQMETAPRIITKKT
;
A
#
# COMPACT_ATOMS: atom_id res chain seq x y z
N MET A 1 -6.82 -24.85 49.74
CA MET A 1 -6.32 -24.44 48.44
C MET A 1 -7.53 -24.20 47.54
N SER A 2 -7.92 -22.93 47.36
CA SER A 2 -9.01 -22.58 46.46
C SER A 2 -8.54 -22.78 45.01
N ALA A 3 -9.34 -23.46 44.20
CA ALA A 3 -9.06 -23.59 42.78
C ALA A 3 -8.89 -22.20 42.13
N PRO A 4 -7.94 -21.98 41.19
CA PRO A 4 -7.80 -20.73 40.51
C PRO A 4 -9.08 -20.44 39.72
N THR A 5 -9.66 -19.28 39.93
CA THR A 5 -10.78 -18.78 39.15
C THR A 5 -10.38 -18.81 37.67
N PRO A 6 -11.18 -19.41 36.77
CA PRO A 6 -10.86 -19.42 35.35
C PRO A 6 -10.73 -17.99 34.86
N SER A 7 -9.63 -17.70 34.17
CA SER A 7 -9.44 -16.40 33.52
C SER A 7 -10.63 -16.10 32.61
N PRO A 8 -11.16 -14.88 32.59
CA PRO A 8 -12.23 -14.53 31.66
C PRO A 8 -11.78 -14.85 30.23
N PRO A 9 -12.67 -15.34 29.37
CA PRO A 9 -12.34 -15.64 27.98
C PRO A 9 -11.76 -14.39 27.30
N PRO A 10 -10.78 -14.55 26.41
CA PRO A 10 -10.19 -13.42 25.70
C PRO A 10 -11.30 -12.65 24.95
N THR A 11 -11.45 -11.37 25.25
CA THR A 11 -12.38 -10.49 24.53
C THR A 11 -11.76 -10.10 23.21
N PHE A 12 -12.21 -10.71 22.12
CA PHE A 12 -11.79 -10.31 20.76
C PHE A 12 -12.52 -9.04 20.34
N LYS A 13 -11.75 -8.00 19.97
CA LYS A 13 -12.32 -6.79 19.39
C LYS A 13 -12.61 -7.05 17.90
N ARG A 14 -13.82 -6.71 17.45
CA ARG A 14 -14.22 -6.81 16.05
C ARG A 14 -13.43 -5.81 15.21
N PRO A 15 -12.71 -6.25 14.16
CA PRO A 15 -12.07 -5.34 13.23
C PRO A 15 -13.05 -4.49 12.43
N GLU A 16 -12.64 -3.27 12.09
CA GLU A 16 -13.36 -2.41 11.17
C GLU A 16 -13.23 -2.96 9.74
N LEU A 17 -14.32 -3.02 8.98
CA LEU A 17 -14.30 -3.36 7.56
C LEU A 17 -14.24 -2.08 6.72
N LEU A 18 -13.08 -1.83 6.11
CA LEU A 18 -12.79 -0.63 5.34
C LEU A 18 -12.91 -0.89 3.84
N ALA A 19 -13.94 -0.31 3.21
CA ALA A 19 -14.22 -0.47 1.78
C ALA A 19 -13.76 0.73 0.94
N PRO A 20 -13.40 0.51 -0.35
CA PRO A 20 -13.02 1.59 -1.26
C PRO A 20 -14.25 2.32 -1.80
N ALA A 21 -14.15 3.66 -1.97
CA ALA A 21 -15.12 4.43 -2.71
C ALA A 21 -14.43 5.32 -3.75
N GLY A 22 -14.66 5.04 -5.03
CA GLY A 22 -14.17 5.86 -6.14
C GLY A 22 -15.13 6.99 -6.51
N ASP A 23 -16.41 6.85 -6.14
CA ASP A 23 -17.50 7.79 -6.37
C ASP A 23 -18.69 7.53 -5.43
N TRP A 24 -19.77 8.29 -5.60
CA TRP A 24 -20.98 8.20 -4.80
C TRP A 24 -21.69 6.84 -4.88
N GLU A 25 -21.71 6.19 -6.05
CA GLU A 25 -22.31 4.86 -6.21
C GLU A 25 -21.51 3.81 -5.44
N CYS A 26 -20.18 3.89 -5.50
CA CYS A 26 -19.28 3.03 -4.73
C CYS A 26 -19.44 3.25 -3.22
N ALA A 27 -19.61 4.52 -2.76
CA ALA A 27 -19.87 4.82 -1.36
C ALA A 27 -21.17 4.16 -0.89
N ARG A 28 -22.26 4.32 -1.65
CA ARG A 28 -23.56 3.68 -1.36
C ARG A 28 -23.43 2.15 -1.34
N ALA A 29 -22.76 1.58 -2.35
CA ALA A 29 -22.54 0.15 -2.46
C ALA A 29 -21.78 -0.41 -1.23
N ALA A 30 -20.76 0.27 -0.76
CA ALA A 30 -20.02 -0.10 0.44
C ALA A 30 -20.89 -0.09 1.70
N ILE A 31 -21.62 1.01 1.92
CA ILE A 31 -22.44 1.23 3.13
C ILE A 31 -23.56 0.20 3.22
N GLU A 32 -24.32 0.03 2.14
CA GLU A 32 -25.48 -0.86 2.12
C GLU A 32 -25.10 -2.35 2.15
N ASN A 33 -23.82 -2.67 1.99
CA ASN A 33 -23.26 -4.02 2.13
C ASN A 33 -22.38 -4.19 3.40
N GLY A 34 -22.44 -3.23 4.33
CA GLY A 34 -21.93 -3.40 5.69
C GLY A 34 -20.49 -2.96 5.93
N ALA A 35 -19.96 -2.03 5.15
CA ALA A 35 -18.71 -1.36 5.48
C ALA A 35 -18.83 -0.55 6.78
N ASP A 36 -17.85 -0.63 7.67
CA ASP A 36 -17.77 0.19 8.88
C ASP A 36 -17.10 1.55 8.59
N ALA A 37 -16.26 1.59 7.57
CA ALA A 37 -15.65 2.80 7.06
C ALA A 37 -15.46 2.72 5.54
N ILE A 38 -15.37 3.86 4.89
CA ILE A 38 -14.92 3.95 3.49
C ILE A 38 -13.65 4.79 3.38
N TYR A 39 -12.79 4.47 2.39
CA TYR A 39 -11.71 5.35 2.03
C TYR A 39 -11.85 5.83 0.60
N PHE A 40 -11.62 7.12 0.41
CA PHE A 40 -11.85 7.80 -0.86
C PHE A 40 -10.73 8.79 -1.17
N GLY A 41 -10.66 9.25 -2.40
CA GLY A 41 -9.73 10.30 -2.84
C GLY A 41 -10.46 11.56 -3.25
N LEU A 42 -9.75 12.67 -3.18
CA LEU A 42 -10.14 13.92 -3.80
C LEU A 42 -9.43 14.08 -5.14
N GLU A 43 -9.63 15.20 -5.82
CA GLU A 43 -9.06 15.49 -7.14
C GLU A 43 -7.54 15.51 -7.15
N ARG A 44 -6.89 15.86 -6.02
CA ARG A 44 -5.43 15.98 -5.89
C ARG A 44 -4.90 15.15 -4.73
N PHE A 45 -3.59 14.93 -4.71
CA PHE A 45 -2.80 14.35 -3.63
C PHE A 45 -3.18 12.92 -3.22
N ASN A 46 -3.69 12.13 -4.15
CA ASN A 46 -4.04 10.73 -3.89
C ASN A 46 -3.44 9.75 -4.91
N ALA A 47 -3.11 8.53 -4.46
CA ALA A 47 -2.46 7.50 -5.28
C ALA A 47 -3.38 6.83 -6.31
N ARG A 48 -4.58 7.32 -6.55
CA ARG A 48 -5.53 6.83 -7.57
C ARG A 48 -6.17 8.00 -8.33
N MET A 49 -5.32 8.89 -8.85
CA MET A 49 -5.73 10.07 -9.64
C MET A 49 -6.67 9.74 -10.81
N ARG A 50 -6.61 8.51 -11.35
CA ARG A 50 -7.46 8.04 -12.46
C ARG A 50 -8.86 7.59 -12.03
N ALA A 51 -9.16 7.47 -10.73
CA ALA A 51 -10.52 7.27 -10.27
C ALA A 51 -11.32 8.55 -10.51
N LYS A 52 -12.65 8.44 -10.51
CA LYS A 52 -13.53 9.60 -10.63
C LYS A 52 -13.31 10.59 -9.48
N ASN A 53 -13.04 10.05 -8.28
CA ASN A 53 -12.79 10.77 -7.03
C ASN A 53 -13.92 11.73 -6.65
N PHE A 54 -13.83 12.29 -5.45
CA PHE A 54 -14.71 13.33 -4.95
C PHE A 54 -14.03 14.69 -5.07
N THR A 55 -14.81 15.76 -5.04
CA THR A 55 -14.31 17.14 -4.96
C THR A 55 -14.29 17.61 -3.51
N GLN A 56 -13.59 18.71 -3.23
CA GLN A 56 -13.65 19.34 -1.90
C GLN A 56 -15.08 19.79 -1.56
N ALA A 57 -15.87 20.20 -2.55
CA ALA A 57 -17.27 20.60 -2.37
C ALA A 57 -18.19 19.43 -1.98
N ASP A 58 -17.84 18.20 -2.33
CA ASP A 58 -18.59 17.00 -1.95
C ASP A 58 -18.41 16.65 -0.47
N LEU A 59 -17.30 17.05 0.16
CA LEU A 59 -16.91 16.57 1.50
C LEU A 59 -18.00 16.74 2.56
N PRO A 60 -18.62 17.94 2.76
CA PRO A 60 -19.63 18.10 3.79
C PRO A 60 -20.82 17.16 3.59
N GLY A 61 -21.32 17.05 2.35
CA GLY A 61 -22.44 16.17 2.02
C GLY A 61 -22.07 14.69 2.12
N LEU A 62 -20.86 14.31 1.75
CA LEU A 62 -20.37 12.95 1.88
C LEU A 62 -20.24 12.56 3.35
N MET A 63 -19.64 13.41 4.19
CA MET A 63 -19.47 13.12 5.61
C MET A 63 -20.81 13.03 6.33
N GLU A 64 -21.75 13.94 6.07
CA GLU A 64 -23.11 13.86 6.58
C GLU A 64 -23.79 12.53 6.19
N PHE A 65 -23.69 12.14 4.92
CA PHE A 65 -24.25 10.89 4.40
C PHE A 65 -23.67 9.65 5.09
N LEU A 66 -22.35 9.64 5.32
CA LEU A 66 -21.65 8.55 5.99
C LEU A 66 -22.01 8.47 7.48
N HIS A 67 -21.85 9.57 8.18
CA HIS A 67 -22.06 9.65 9.63
C HIS A 67 -23.50 9.32 10.02
N ARG A 68 -24.48 9.82 9.27
CA ARG A 68 -25.90 9.46 9.41
C ARG A 68 -26.15 7.95 9.38
N ARG A 69 -25.31 7.20 8.67
CA ARG A 69 -25.33 5.73 8.58
C ARG A 69 -24.38 5.04 9.57
N GLY A 70 -23.72 5.79 10.46
CA GLY A 70 -22.72 5.28 11.39
C GLY A 70 -21.49 4.71 10.67
N VAL A 71 -21.10 5.30 9.56
CA VAL A 71 -19.93 4.92 8.75
C VAL A 71 -18.91 6.03 8.80
N LYS A 72 -17.62 5.69 8.95
CA LYS A 72 -16.52 6.65 8.92
C LYS A 72 -16.04 6.91 7.50
N GLY A 73 -15.49 8.10 7.28
CA GLY A 73 -14.90 8.50 6.01
C GLY A 73 -13.42 8.86 6.13
N TYR A 74 -12.54 8.11 5.44
CA TYR A 74 -11.11 8.36 5.45
C TYR A 74 -10.65 8.90 4.10
N VAL A 75 -10.10 10.11 4.08
CA VAL A 75 -9.57 10.70 2.85
C VAL A 75 -8.15 10.19 2.60
N THR A 76 -7.83 9.84 1.35
CA THR A 76 -6.46 9.53 0.97
C THR A 76 -5.72 10.80 0.59
N PHE A 77 -4.66 11.11 1.34
CA PHE A 77 -3.66 12.13 1.07
C PHE A 77 -2.29 11.44 0.98
N ASN A 78 -2.23 10.40 0.13
CA ASN A 78 -1.19 9.37 0.18
C ASN A 78 -0.29 9.37 -1.05
N THR A 79 0.18 10.56 -1.43
CA THR A 79 1.24 10.77 -2.41
C THR A 79 2.39 11.53 -1.75
N LEU A 80 3.56 11.49 -2.36
CA LEU A 80 4.63 12.44 -2.02
C LEU A 80 4.18 13.85 -2.39
N ILE A 81 4.53 14.83 -1.59
CA ILE A 81 4.20 16.23 -1.83
C ILE A 81 5.49 16.98 -2.10
N PHE A 82 5.55 17.67 -3.22
CA PHE A 82 6.73 18.41 -3.62
C PHE A 82 6.74 19.81 -2.98
N THR A 83 7.92 20.41 -2.91
CA THR A 83 8.12 21.70 -2.23
C THR A 83 7.17 22.79 -2.71
N ASN A 84 6.98 22.90 -4.01
CA ASN A 84 6.10 23.89 -4.63
C ASN A 84 4.59 23.61 -4.43
N GLU A 85 4.23 22.44 -3.93
CA GLU A 85 2.85 22.05 -3.65
C GLU A 85 2.46 22.21 -2.17
N LEU A 86 3.42 22.49 -1.28
CA LEU A 86 3.17 22.53 0.18
C LEU A 86 2.10 23.55 0.57
N ALA A 87 2.02 24.69 -0.10
CA ALA A 87 0.99 25.70 0.17
C ALA A 87 -0.41 25.18 -0.18
N ASP A 88 -0.55 24.61 -1.38
CA ASP A 88 -1.81 24.03 -1.83
C ASP A 88 -2.22 22.83 -0.93
N ALA A 89 -1.23 22.02 -0.52
CA ALA A 89 -1.46 20.90 0.38
C ALA A 89 -1.99 21.37 1.74
N GLU A 90 -1.47 22.48 2.29
CA GLU A 90 -1.98 23.09 3.52
C GLU A 90 -3.44 23.51 3.37
N ASP A 91 -3.79 24.24 2.32
CA ASP A 91 -5.16 24.69 2.09
C ASP A 91 -6.14 23.52 1.91
N TYR A 92 -5.69 22.48 1.22
CA TYR A 92 -6.46 21.25 1.07
C TYR A 92 -6.70 20.55 2.43
N LEU A 93 -5.66 20.44 3.26
CA LEU A 93 -5.75 19.83 4.58
C LEU A 93 -6.68 20.62 5.50
N ARG A 94 -6.63 21.96 5.47
CA ARG A 94 -7.57 22.81 6.21
C ARG A 94 -9.02 22.52 5.84
N THR A 95 -9.31 22.41 4.54
CA THR A 95 -10.66 22.07 4.06
C THR A 95 -11.09 20.68 4.51
N ILE A 96 -10.19 19.67 4.43
CA ILE A 96 -10.45 18.31 4.88
C ILE A 96 -10.78 18.27 6.36
N ILE A 97 -9.97 18.92 7.21
CA ILE A 97 -10.14 18.96 8.66
C ILE A 97 -11.44 19.68 9.03
N ALA A 98 -11.71 20.82 8.41
CA ALA A 98 -12.92 21.63 8.67
C ALA A 98 -14.21 20.90 8.23
N SER A 99 -14.13 20.01 7.24
CA SER A 99 -15.28 19.22 6.75
C SER A 99 -15.65 18.04 7.65
N GLY A 100 -14.94 17.81 8.75
CA GLY A 100 -15.24 16.74 9.71
C GLY A 100 -14.91 15.34 9.20
N VAL A 101 -13.96 15.19 8.27
CA VAL A 101 -13.42 13.89 7.83
C VAL A 101 -12.82 13.17 9.05
N ASP A 102 -12.99 11.85 9.14
CA ASP A 102 -12.59 11.08 10.32
C ASP A 102 -11.09 10.80 10.41
N ALA A 103 -10.39 10.72 9.28
CA ALA A 103 -8.93 10.60 9.22
C ALA A 103 -8.38 10.89 7.83
N ALA A 104 -7.08 11.23 7.75
CA ALA A 104 -6.34 11.23 6.50
C ALA A 104 -5.37 10.04 6.44
N ILE A 105 -5.33 9.34 5.29
CA ILE A 105 -4.36 8.29 5.01
C ILE A 105 -3.17 8.93 4.31
N VAL A 106 -1.99 8.98 4.97
CA VAL A 106 -0.84 9.80 4.57
C VAL A 106 0.39 8.94 4.29
N GLN A 107 1.13 9.27 3.22
CA GLN A 107 2.42 8.66 2.88
C GLN A 107 3.60 9.54 3.32
N ASP A 108 3.52 10.85 3.09
CA ASP A 108 4.61 11.80 3.22
C ASP A 108 4.83 12.19 4.69
N VAL A 109 6.07 12.01 5.19
CA VAL A 109 6.46 12.32 6.56
C VAL A 109 6.29 13.81 6.87
N GLY A 110 6.66 14.69 5.94
CA GLY A 110 6.48 16.14 6.09
C GLY A 110 5.01 16.54 6.19
N ILE A 111 4.13 15.82 5.50
CA ILE A 111 2.68 16.05 5.58
C ILE A 111 2.11 15.58 6.93
N CYS A 112 2.60 14.48 7.50
CA CYS A 112 2.21 14.11 8.87
C CYS A 112 2.53 15.24 9.86
N ARG A 113 3.73 15.85 9.73
CA ARG A 113 4.11 17.01 10.55
C ARG A 113 3.22 18.22 10.28
N LEU A 114 2.95 18.52 9.03
CA LEU A 114 2.06 19.63 8.66
C LEU A 114 0.67 19.45 9.28
N ILE A 115 0.10 18.27 9.21
CA ILE A 115 -1.19 17.96 9.86
C ILE A 115 -1.12 18.22 11.36
N ARG A 116 -0.06 17.76 12.05
CA ARG A 116 0.09 17.98 13.50
C ARG A 116 0.23 19.47 13.86
N TRP A 117 0.79 20.28 12.97
CA TRP A 117 0.84 21.73 13.17
C TRP A 117 -0.52 22.42 12.95
N LEU A 118 -1.29 21.92 11.98
CA LEU A 118 -2.62 22.44 11.69
C LEU A 118 -3.65 21.99 12.73
N SER A 119 -3.54 20.75 13.18
CA SER A 119 -4.50 20.13 14.08
C SER A 119 -3.78 19.10 14.99
N PRO A 120 -3.81 19.30 16.33
CA PRO A 120 -3.20 18.35 17.26
C PRO A 120 -3.97 17.04 17.38
N ASP A 121 -5.27 17.04 17.08
CA ASP A 121 -6.22 15.95 17.33
C ASP A 121 -6.77 15.29 16.05
N PHE A 122 -6.57 15.85 14.85
CA PHE A 122 -7.03 15.24 13.60
C PHE A 122 -6.32 13.92 13.34
N PRO A 123 -7.04 12.79 13.12
CA PRO A 123 -6.42 11.47 12.99
C PRO A 123 -5.60 11.29 11.71
N ILE A 124 -4.39 10.74 11.86
CA ILE A 124 -3.49 10.34 10.78
C ILE A 124 -3.42 8.82 10.73
N HIS A 125 -3.71 8.24 9.58
CA HIS A 125 -3.47 6.84 9.28
C HIS A 125 -2.25 6.74 8.36
N CYS A 126 -1.16 6.09 8.82
CA CYS A 126 0.01 5.87 7.98
C CYS A 126 -0.32 4.94 6.83
N SER A 127 -0.09 5.41 5.60
CA SER A 127 -0.35 4.64 4.38
C SER A 127 0.59 3.44 4.25
N THR A 128 0.14 2.36 3.62
CA THR A 128 1.01 1.25 3.20
C THR A 128 2.19 1.72 2.33
N GLN A 129 2.10 2.88 1.70
CA GLN A 129 3.19 3.49 0.93
C GLN A 129 4.34 4.04 1.79
N MET A 130 4.18 4.11 3.12
CA MET A 130 5.30 4.32 4.06
C MET A 130 6.16 3.07 4.24
N THR A 131 5.75 1.93 3.70
CA THR A 131 6.49 0.66 3.75
C THR A 131 6.80 0.22 5.19
N ILE A 132 5.80 0.24 6.06
CA ILE A 132 5.96 -0.19 7.47
C ILE A 132 5.80 -1.70 7.54
N THR A 133 6.87 -2.37 7.98
CA THR A 133 6.99 -3.83 7.99
C THR A 133 7.32 -4.42 9.37
N SER A 134 7.51 -3.56 10.39
CA SER A 134 8.04 -3.95 11.69
C SER A 134 7.52 -3.10 12.84
N ALA A 135 7.83 -3.49 14.07
CA ALA A 135 7.51 -2.73 15.28
C ALA A 135 8.24 -1.37 15.33
N ALA A 136 9.50 -1.29 14.86
CA ALA A 136 10.21 -0.02 14.81
C ALA A 136 9.56 0.96 13.82
N GLY A 137 9.05 0.46 12.68
CA GLY A 137 8.26 1.27 11.77
C GLY A 137 6.94 1.76 12.39
N VAL A 138 6.28 0.95 13.22
CA VAL A 138 5.09 1.37 13.98
C VAL A 138 5.44 2.42 15.03
N ALA A 139 6.59 2.28 15.72
CA ALA A 139 7.08 3.28 16.66
C ALA A 139 7.37 4.62 15.97
N PHE A 140 8.01 4.59 14.81
CA PHE A 140 8.22 5.78 13.97
C PHE A 140 6.89 6.46 13.58
N ALA A 141 5.88 5.68 13.18
CA ALA A 141 4.55 6.21 12.89
C ALA A 141 3.90 6.87 14.11
N ARG A 142 4.09 6.29 15.30
CA ARG A 142 3.65 6.87 16.58
C ARG A 142 4.33 8.22 16.86
N GLU A 143 5.63 8.34 16.62
CA GLU A 143 6.38 9.59 16.78
C GLU A 143 5.84 10.69 15.84
N LEU A 144 5.37 10.32 14.64
CA LEU A 144 4.69 11.24 13.72
C LEU A 144 3.28 11.63 14.17
N GLY A 145 2.77 11.06 15.27
CA GLY A 145 1.43 11.29 15.78
C GLY A 145 0.33 10.52 15.05
N ALA A 146 0.64 9.37 14.46
CA ALA A 146 -0.36 8.51 13.83
C ALA A 146 -1.28 7.82 14.85
N GLN A 147 -2.52 7.56 14.47
CA GLN A 147 -3.51 6.81 15.24
C GLN A 147 -3.75 5.40 14.67
N LEU A 148 -3.27 5.11 13.47
CA LEU A 148 -3.38 3.80 12.83
C LEU A 148 -2.26 3.62 11.81
N VAL A 149 -1.78 2.38 11.64
CA VAL A 149 -0.77 2.01 10.66
C VAL A 149 -1.32 0.98 9.68
N VAL A 150 -1.24 1.29 8.38
CA VAL A 150 -1.49 0.32 7.30
C VAL A 150 -0.20 -0.42 7.02
N LEU A 151 -0.10 -1.67 7.43
CA LEU A 151 1.10 -2.49 7.22
C LEU A 151 1.37 -2.74 5.73
N ALA A 152 2.62 -3.01 5.39
CA ALA A 152 2.98 -3.51 4.08
C ALA A 152 2.25 -4.82 3.79
N ARG A 153 1.86 -5.03 2.53
CA ARG A 153 1.10 -6.23 2.09
C ARG A 153 1.90 -7.51 2.17
N GLU A 154 3.20 -7.37 2.26
CA GLU A 154 4.21 -8.43 2.32
C GLU A 154 4.38 -9.02 3.73
N ASN A 155 3.74 -8.44 4.76
CA ASN A 155 3.75 -8.98 6.12
C ASN A 155 2.92 -10.26 6.22
N SER A 156 3.53 -11.29 6.79
CA SER A 156 2.85 -12.54 7.13
C SER A 156 2.07 -12.43 8.45
N LEU A 157 1.20 -13.41 8.74
CA LEU A 157 0.53 -13.53 10.05
C LEU A 157 1.53 -13.57 11.21
N VAL A 158 2.69 -14.19 10.98
CA VAL A 158 3.77 -14.27 11.99
C VAL A 158 4.38 -12.89 12.22
N ASP A 159 4.65 -12.13 11.15
CA ASP A 159 5.17 -10.76 11.25
C ASP A 159 4.17 -9.86 11.99
N ILE A 160 2.87 -9.94 11.64
CA ILE A 160 1.79 -9.15 12.27
C ILE A 160 1.71 -9.47 13.77
N ALA A 161 1.73 -10.74 14.14
CA ALA A 161 1.70 -11.17 15.54
C ALA A 161 2.95 -10.68 16.29
N SER A 162 4.13 -10.75 15.67
CA SER A 162 5.40 -10.24 16.24
C SER A 162 5.34 -8.73 16.48
N ILE A 163 4.81 -7.96 15.52
CA ILE A 163 4.64 -6.51 15.64
C ILE A 163 3.70 -6.18 16.81
N GLN A 164 2.57 -6.87 16.94
CA GLN A 164 1.62 -6.67 18.05
C GLN A 164 2.26 -7.03 19.40
N ALA A 165 2.97 -8.15 19.47
CA ALA A 165 3.65 -8.57 20.69
C ALA A 165 4.72 -7.56 21.13
N ALA A 166 5.50 -7.03 20.19
CA ALA A 166 6.50 -6.01 20.48
C ALA A 166 5.87 -4.72 21.00
N GLN A 167 4.77 -4.25 20.40
CA GLN A 167 4.05 -3.07 20.90
C GLN A 167 3.52 -3.24 22.33
N LEU A 168 3.09 -4.46 22.69
CA LEU A 168 2.62 -4.78 24.04
C LEU A 168 3.77 -4.87 25.04
N ALA A 169 4.94 -5.35 24.61
CA ALA A 169 6.13 -5.46 25.45
C ALA A 169 6.75 -4.10 25.79
N ASP A 170 6.68 -3.14 24.85
CA ASP A 170 7.20 -1.78 25.01
C ASP A 170 6.27 -0.88 25.83
N ALA A 171 5.05 -1.35 26.16
CA ALA A 171 4.14 -0.60 27.03
C ALA A 171 4.71 -0.52 28.45
N PRO A 172 4.91 0.68 29.02
CA PRO A 172 5.45 0.81 30.36
C PRO A 172 4.54 0.14 31.39
N HIS A 173 5.15 -0.62 32.33
CA HIS A 173 4.43 -1.39 33.35
C HIS A 173 3.64 -0.52 34.37
N SER A 174 3.75 0.80 34.30
CA SER A 174 2.96 1.70 35.15
C SER A 174 1.69 2.15 34.40
N ALA A 175 0.55 1.80 34.97
CA ALA A 175 -0.78 2.02 34.39
C ALA A 175 -1.14 3.50 34.11
N LEU A 176 -0.38 4.46 34.63
CA LEU A 176 -0.67 5.90 34.51
C LEU A 176 -0.12 6.56 33.24
N ASN A 177 0.84 5.93 32.54
CA ASN A 177 1.48 6.49 31.34
C ASN A 177 1.57 5.49 30.15
N ALA A 178 0.90 4.34 30.20
CA ALA A 178 0.93 3.35 29.15
C ALA A 178 0.10 3.83 27.95
N GLN A 179 0.77 4.19 26.85
CA GLN A 179 0.07 4.43 25.61
C GLN A 179 -0.40 3.09 25.03
N PRO A 180 -1.68 2.98 24.58
CA PRO A 180 -2.17 1.75 23.98
C PRO A 180 -1.41 1.43 22.68
N PRO A 181 -1.32 0.14 22.29
CA PRO A 181 -0.79 -0.25 21.00
C PRO A 181 -1.49 0.51 19.86
N LEU A 182 -0.73 0.96 18.85
CA LEU A 182 -1.31 1.53 17.66
C LEU A 182 -2.14 0.47 16.92
N PRO A 183 -3.37 0.79 16.52
CA PRO A 183 -4.18 -0.07 15.67
C PRO A 183 -3.47 -0.40 14.36
N LEU A 184 -3.52 -1.68 13.96
CA LEU A 184 -2.97 -2.15 12.70
C LEU A 184 -4.08 -2.42 11.68
N GLU A 185 -3.87 -1.94 10.45
CA GLU A 185 -4.71 -2.19 9.30
C GLU A 185 -3.96 -3.06 8.29
N VAL A 186 -4.65 -4.03 7.70
CA VAL A 186 -4.10 -4.88 6.64
C VAL A 186 -5.03 -4.96 5.45
N PHE A 187 -4.47 -5.05 4.24
CA PHE A 187 -5.26 -5.36 3.05
C PHE A 187 -5.69 -6.82 3.09
N VAL A 188 -6.98 -7.09 2.86
CA VAL A 188 -7.53 -8.45 2.85
C VAL A 188 -8.04 -8.89 1.48
N HIS A 189 -8.29 -7.98 0.54
CA HIS A 189 -8.79 -8.35 -0.78
C HIS A 189 -8.37 -7.37 -1.87
N GLY A 190 -8.22 -7.90 -3.08
CA GLY A 190 -8.08 -7.16 -4.32
C GLY A 190 -6.67 -7.21 -4.92
N ALA A 191 -6.38 -6.27 -5.82
CA ALA A 191 -5.15 -6.29 -6.60
C ALA A 191 -3.89 -6.23 -5.72
N LEU A 192 -3.05 -7.25 -5.82
CA LEU A 192 -1.76 -7.30 -5.17
C LEU A 192 -0.71 -6.59 -6.04
N CYS A 193 0.11 -5.75 -5.44
CA CYS A 193 1.28 -5.17 -6.07
C CYS A 193 2.46 -6.11 -5.89
N VAL A 194 3.30 -6.30 -6.91
CA VAL A 194 4.50 -7.13 -6.80
C VAL A 194 5.63 -6.41 -6.06
N ALA A 195 5.70 -5.08 -6.24
CA ALA A 195 6.68 -4.25 -5.55
C ALA A 195 6.11 -3.75 -4.22
N TYR A 196 6.99 -3.53 -3.26
CA TYR A 196 6.63 -2.81 -2.03
C TYR A 196 6.01 -1.46 -2.35
N SER A 197 4.87 -1.18 -1.72
CA SER A 197 4.18 0.10 -1.91
C SER A 197 5.07 1.25 -1.37
N GLY A 198 5.26 2.30 -2.18
CA GLY A 198 6.19 3.38 -1.87
C GLY A 198 7.61 3.18 -2.40
N GLN A 199 7.94 1.97 -2.90
CA GLN A 199 9.29 1.60 -3.38
C GLN A 199 9.33 1.25 -4.88
N CYS A 200 8.29 1.61 -5.65
CA CYS A 200 8.20 1.31 -7.08
C CYS A 200 8.44 2.55 -7.93
N LEU A 201 9.55 2.58 -8.65
CA LEU A 201 9.95 3.66 -9.56
C LEU A 201 9.81 3.27 -11.05
N THR A 202 9.12 2.17 -11.34
CA THR A 202 8.99 1.64 -12.70
C THR A 202 8.30 2.61 -13.65
N SER A 203 7.23 3.26 -13.20
CA SER A 203 6.48 4.20 -14.03
C SER A 203 7.30 5.45 -14.34
N GLU A 204 8.14 5.88 -13.41
CA GLU A 204 9.10 6.96 -13.56
C GLU A 204 10.14 6.61 -14.61
N SER A 205 10.75 5.43 -14.49
CA SER A 205 11.75 4.91 -15.43
C SER A 205 11.23 4.76 -16.87
N LEU A 206 9.96 4.37 -17.04
CA LEU A 206 9.37 4.08 -18.35
C LEU A 206 8.75 5.31 -19.04
N GLY A 207 8.44 6.37 -18.33
CA GLY A 207 7.75 7.50 -18.95
C GLY A 207 7.59 8.75 -18.10
N GLY A 208 8.44 8.96 -17.09
CA GLY A 208 8.42 10.18 -16.26
C GLY A 208 7.12 10.34 -15.47
N ARG A 209 6.47 9.23 -15.09
CA ARG A 209 5.24 9.21 -14.28
C ARG A 209 5.51 8.51 -12.98
N SER A 210 5.15 9.11 -11.86
CA SER A 210 5.40 8.51 -10.55
C SER A 210 4.25 7.64 -10.06
N ALA A 211 4.57 6.38 -9.69
CA ALA A 211 3.63 5.50 -8.99
C ALA A 211 3.32 6.03 -7.58
N ASN A 212 4.27 6.72 -6.95
CA ASN A 212 4.11 7.38 -5.64
C ASN A 212 3.22 8.64 -5.73
N ARG A 213 2.92 9.07 -6.96
CA ARG A 213 2.03 10.20 -7.28
C ARG A 213 0.71 9.76 -7.90
N GLY A 214 0.42 8.45 -7.91
CA GLY A 214 -0.85 7.91 -8.39
C GLY A 214 -0.88 7.58 -9.89
N GLU A 215 0.24 7.66 -10.59
CA GLU A 215 0.32 7.48 -12.05
C GLU A 215 0.94 6.13 -12.45
N CYS A 216 0.66 5.08 -11.70
CA CYS A 216 1.18 3.75 -11.97
C CYS A 216 0.84 3.24 -13.39
N ALA A 217 1.87 2.85 -14.15
CA ALA A 217 1.74 2.30 -15.50
C ALA A 217 1.35 0.82 -15.51
N GLN A 218 1.35 0.12 -14.36
CA GLN A 218 1.08 -1.31 -14.24
C GLN A 218 2.02 -2.21 -15.07
N ALA A 219 3.27 -1.81 -15.26
CA ALA A 219 4.24 -2.57 -16.03
C ALA A 219 4.50 -3.99 -15.49
N CYS A 220 4.30 -4.22 -14.19
CA CYS A 220 4.32 -5.57 -13.60
C CYS A 220 3.26 -6.53 -14.18
N ARG A 221 2.27 -6.02 -14.92
CA ARG A 221 1.22 -6.82 -15.59
C ARG A 221 1.48 -7.07 -17.07
N LEU A 222 2.67 -6.70 -17.55
CA LEU A 222 3.13 -6.96 -18.89
C LEU A 222 3.89 -8.29 -18.97
N PRO A 223 3.98 -8.90 -20.18
CA PRO A 223 4.78 -10.09 -20.38
C PRO A 223 6.27 -9.76 -20.40
N TYR A 224 7.09 -10.66 -19.86
CA TYR A 224 8.55 -10.65 -19.86
C TYR A 224 9.09 -12.02 -20.20
N ASP A 225 10.24 -12.06 -20.89
CA ASP A 225 11.07 -13.24 -21.00
C ASP A 225 12.12 -13.25 -19.90
N LEU A 226 12.42 -14.43 -19.38
CA LEU A 226 13.52 -14.61 -18.41
C LEU A 226 14.81 -14.95 -19.17
N ILE A 227 15.84 -14.17 -18.91
CA ILE A 227 17.19 -14.39 -19.45
C ILE A 227 18.10 -14.78 -18.29
N SER A 228 18.78 -15.93 -18.41
CA SER A 228 19.79 -16.36 -17.44
C SER A 228 21.10 -16.56 -18.17
N ASP A 229 22.16 -15.88 -17.71
CA ASP A 229 23.50 -15.95 -18.29
C ASP A 229 23.54 -15.70 -19.82
N GLY A 230 22.68 -14.77 -20.28
CA GLY A 230 22.52 -14.38 -21.68
C GLY A 230 21.65 -15.31 -22.52
N VAL A 231 21.08 -16.38 -21.93
CA VAL A 231 20.23 -17.34 -22.63
C VAL A 231 18.79 -17.24 -22.13
N GLN A 232 17.83 -17.27 -23.08
CA GLN A 232 16.42 -17.28 -22.72
C GLN A 232 16.02 -18.61 -22.07
N VAL A 233 15.42 -18.54 -20.89
CA VAL A 233 14.91 -19.70 -20.15
C VAL A 233 13.56 -20.14 -20.75
N PRO A 234 13.38 -21.40 -21.16
CA PRO A 234 12.11 -21.87 -21.72
C PRO A 234 11.07 -22.07 -20.59
N LEU A 235 10.15 -21.15 -20.44
CA LEU A 235 9.11 -21.16 -19.41
C LEU A 235 7.73 -21.62 -19.91
N GLY A 236 7.63 -22.10 -21.15
CA GLY A 236 6.38 -22.55 -21.75
C GLY A 236 5.38 -21.40 -21.92
N ASP A 237 4.23 -21.50 -21.28
CA ASP A 237 3.14 -20.50 -21.33
C ASP A 237 3.30 -19.37 -20.30
N LYS A 238 4.37 -19.38 -19.49
CA LYS A 238 4.63 -18.39 -18.45
C LYS A 238 5.37 -17.17 -19.02
N ARG A 239 4.68 -16.05 -19.07
CA ARG A 239 5.21 -14.78 -19.58
C ARG A 239 4.99 -13.61 -18.60
N TYR A 240 3.96 -13.69 -17.76
CA TYR A 240 3.61 -12.62 -16.81
C TYR A 240 4.34 -12.80 -15.48
N LEU A 241 5.67 -12.84 -15.53
CA LEU A 241 6.55 -13.26 -14.44
C LEU A 241 6.41 -12.40 -13.17
N LEU A 242 6.04 -11.14 -13.34
CA LEU A 242 5.87 -10.15 -12.25
C LEU A 242 4.39 -9.89 -11.91
N SER A 243 3.46 -10.72 -12.41
CA SER A 243 2.02 -10.50 -12.19
C SER A 243 1.48 -11.39 -11.07
N PRO A 244 1.44 -10.92 -9.80
CA PRO A 244 0.88 -11.74 -8.73
C PRO A 244 -0.62 -11.95 -8.92
N GLN A 245 -1.12 -13.03 -8.36
CA GLN A 245 -2.55 -13.29 -8.19
C GLN A 245 -3.18 -12.19 -7.31
N ASP A 246 -4.51 -12.06 -7.33
CA ASP A 246 -5.20 -11.12 -6.47
C ASP A 246 -5.27 -11.66 -5.03
N LEU A 247 -5.14 -10.75 -4.07
CA LEU A 247 -5.21 -11.09 -2.65
C LEU A 247 -6.62 -11.54 -2.26
N SER A 248 -6.70 -12.63 -1.51
CA SER A 248 -7.88 -13.05 -0.78
C SER A 248 -7.49 -13.50 0.63
N GLY A 249 -7.85 -12.69 1.62
CA GLY A 249 -7.66 -12.98 3.04
C GLY A 249 -8.81 -13.76 3.68
N LEU A 250 -9.79 -14.22 2.89
CA LEU A 250 -10.99 -14.88 3.43
C LEU A 250 -10.65 -16.09 4.31
N GLU A 251 -9.72 -16.93 3.85
CA GLU A 251 -9.31 -18.14 4.56
C GLU A 251 -8.50 -17.88 5.84
N VAL A 252 -7.86 -16.71 5.92
CA VAL A 252 -7.01 -16.33 7.08
C VAL A 252 -7.70 -15.29 7.98
N LEU A 253 -8.95 -14.97 7.70
CA LEU A 253 -9.71 -13.98 8.47
C LEU A 253 -9.77 -14.28 9.97
N PRO A 254 -10.02 -15.54 10.40
CA PRO A 254 -9.99 -15.88 11.84
C PRO A 254 -8.62 -15.61 12.49
N ASP A 255 -7.54 -15.84 11.76
CA ASP A 255 -6.17 -15.64 12.25
C ASP A 255 -5.83 -14.16 12.37
N LEU A 256 -6.29 -13.33 11.42
CA LEU A 256 -6.16 -11.88 11.49
C LEU A 256 -6.90 -11.29 12.69
N VAL A 257 -8.11 -11.77 12.99
CA VAL A 257 -8.86 -11.35 14.18
C VAL A 257 -8.13 -11.76 15.47
N ARG A 258 -7.62 -12.99 15.54
CA ARG A 258 -6.84 -13.47 16.69
C ARG A 258 -5.53 -12.70 16.87
N ALA A 259 -4.89 -12.30 15.76
CA ALA A 259 -3.69 -11.47 15.79
C ALA A 259 -3.96 -10.01 16.22
N GLY A 260 -5.21 -9.64 16.48
CA GLY A 260 -5.57 -8.29 16.96
C GLY A 260 -5.52 -7.21 15.89
N VAL A 261 -5.65 -7.58 14.60
CA VAL A 261 -5.79 -6.61 13.52
C VAL A 261 -7.06 -5.78 13.75
N SER A 262 -6.93 -4.45 13.65
CA SER A 262 -8.00 -3.51 13.99
C SER A 262 -8.83 -3.08 12.78
N SER A 263 -8.28 -3.16 11.56
CA SER A 263 -8.96 -2.77 10.32
C SER A 263 -8.61 -3.70 9.17
N LEU A 264 -9.62 -4.09 8.40
CA LEU A 264 -9.55 -5.00 7.24
C LEU A 264 -9.87 -4.20 5.98
N LYS A 265 -8.85 -3.93 5.16
CA LYS A 265 -8.96 -3.04 4.00
C LYS A 265 -9.17 -3.80 2.71
N ILE A 266 -10.19 -3.41 1.95
CA ILE A 266 -10.45 -3.89 0.60
C ILE A 266 -9.81 -2.94 -0.41
N GLU A 267 -8.95 -3.43 -1.33
CA GLU A 267 -8.42 -2.64 -2.45
C GLU A 267 -9.46 -2.54 -3.57
N GLY A 268 -9.66 -1.35 -4.16
CA GLY A 268 -10.58 -1.27 -5.28
C GLY A 268 -11.15 0.09 -5.67
N ARG A 269 -10.52 1.24 -5.41
CA ARG A 269 -11.04 2.58 -5.79
C ARG A 269 -11.25 2.80 -7.30
N LEU A 270 -10.63 1.99 -8.14
CA LEU A 270 -10.83 1.98 -9.60
C LEU A 270 -11.86 0.93 -10.06
N LYS A 271 -12.58 0.31 -9.13
CA LYS A 271 -13.54 -0.76 -9.42
C LYS A 271 -14.96 -0.23 -9.44
N SER A 272 -15.86 -1.02 -10.06
CA SER A 272 -17.28 -0.69 -10.17
C SER A 272 -18.02 -0.83 -8.82
N PRO A 273 -19.19 -0.21 -8.68
CA PRO A 273 -20.04 -0.36 -7.50
C PRO A 273 -20.42 -1.81 -7.21
N GLU A 274 -20.64 -2.64 -8.23
CA GLU A 274 -20.93 -4.06 -8.06
C GLU A 274 -19.79 -4.81 -7.40
N TYR A 275 -18.53 -4.51 -7.81
CA TYR A 275 -17.35 -5.06 -7.14
C TYR A 275 -17.32 -4.67 -5.67
N VAL A 276 -17.51 -3.38 -5.39
CA VAL A 276 -17.48 -2.87 -4.01
C VAL A 276 -18.56 -3.54 -3.18
N ALA A 277 -19.80 -3.62 -3.68
CA ALA A 277 -20.93 -4.26 -3.00
C ALA A 277 -20.66 -5.74 -2.71
N SER A 278 -20.28 -6.51 -3.73
CA SER A 278 -20.07 -7.96 -3.61
C SER A 278 -18.95 -8.29 -2.63
N ILE A 279 -17.77 -7.64 -2.77
CA ILE A 279 -16.63 -7.91 -1.90
C ILE A 279 -16.93 -7.49 -0.45
N THR A 280 -17.53 -6.32 -0.25
CA THR A 280 -17.89 -5.84 1.10
C THR A 280 -18.89 -6.78 1.76
N ARG A 281 -19.93 -7.23 1.03
CA ARG A 281 -20.93 -8.18 1.52
C ARG A 281 -20.29 -9.50 1.97
N VAL A 282 -19.44 -10.07 1.14
CA VAL A 282 -18.79 -11.34 1.46
C VAL A 282 -17.92 -11.21 2.71
N TYR A 283 -17.05 -10.17 2.79
CA TYR A 283 -16.21 -9.97 3.98
C TYR A 283 -17.02 -9.61 5.22
N ARG A 284 -18.13 -8.89 5.09
CA ARG A 284 -19.04 -8.61 6.21
C ARG A 284 -19.63 -9.89 6.79
N GLN A 285 -20.19 -10.75 5.95
CA GLN A 285 -20.78 -12.01 6.35
C GLN A 285 -19.72 -12.96 6.96
N ALA A 286 -18.54 -13.03 6.35
CA ALA A 286 -17.45 -13.84 6.86
C ALA A 286 -16.96 -13.35 8.24
N LEU A 287 -16.82 -12.04 8.40
CA LEU A 287 -16.40 -11.44 9.68
C LEU A 287 -17.44 -11.64 10.77
N ASP A 288 -18.74 -11.49 10.46
CA ASP A 288 -19.81 -11.74 11.42
C ASP A 288 -19.82 -13.20 11.88
N LYS A 289 -19.59 -14.14 10.93
CA LYS A 289 -19.44 -15.54 11.28
C LYS A 289 -18.24 -15.79 12.19
N VAL A 290 -17.06 -15.29 11.83
CA VAL A 290 -15.83 -15.45 12.61
C VAL A 290 -15.99 -14.89 14.02
N MET A 291 -16.59 -13.72 14.16
CA MET A 291 -16.85 -13.11 15.47
C MET A 291 -17.82 -13.95 16.31
N ALA A 292 -18.90 -14.46 15.71
CA ALA A 292 -19.85 -15.33 16.40
C ALA A 292 -19.18 -16.63 16.88
N ASP A 293 -18.37 -17.27 16.01
CA ASP A 293 -17.63 -18.48 16.36
C ASP A 293 -16.64 -18.22 17.53
N LEU A 294 -15.92 -17.08 17.51
CA LEU A 294 -14.98 -16.73 18.57
C LEU A 294 -15.65 -16.37 19.90
N MET A 295 -16.86 -15.83 19.86
CA MET A 295 -17.68 -15.49 21.04
C MET A 295 -18.50 -16.68 21.55
N GLY A 296 -18.53 -17.80 20.82
CA GLY A 296 -19.34 -18.97 21.17
C GLY A 296 -20.84 -18.75 21.05
N VAL A 297 -21.27 -17.82 20.19
CA VAL A 297 -22.70 -17.56 19.92
C VAL A 297 -23.12 -18.17 18.58
N VAL A 298 -24.44 -18.29 18.37
CA VAL A 298 -24.96 -18.84 17.10
C VAL A 298 -24.51 -17.99 15.92
N ALA A 299 -23.67 -18.61 15.06
CA ALA A 299 -23.13 -17.93 13.89
C ALA A 299 -24.19 -17.80 12.78
N PRO A 300 -24.20 -16.69 12.02
CA PRO A 300 -24.99 -16.57 10.80
C PRO A 300 -24.54 -17.61 9.76
N LYS A 301 -25.48 -18.00 8.89
CA LYS A 301 -25.18 -18.94 7.80
C LYS A 301 -24.17 -18.28 6.83
N PHE A 302 -23.06 -18.97 6.58
CA PHE A 302 -22.05 -18.55 5.61
C PHE A 302 -21.57 -19.75 4.82
N GLU A 303 -21.61 -19.66 3.50
CA GLU A 303 -21.18 -20.72 2.59
C GLU A 303 -19.90 -20.30 1.87
N ALA A 304 -18.78 -20.88 2.25
CA ALA A 304 -17.46 -20.51 1.75
C ALA A 304 -17.31 -20.69 0.23
N GLN A 305 -17.94 -21.69 -0.34
CA GLN A 305 -17.90 -21.96 -1.79
C GLN A 305 -18.64 -20.88 -2.59
N THR A 306 -19.82 -20.49 -2.14
CA THR A 306 -20.61 -19.39 -2.76
C THR A 306 -19.85 -18.07 -2.61
N ALA A 307 -19.29 -17.78 -1.44
CA ALA A 307 -18.48 -16.60 -1.19
C ALA A 307 -17.26 -16.54 -2.14
N ARG A 308 -16.53 -17.65 -2.30
CA ARG A 308 -15.40 -17.73 -3.23
C ARG A 308 -15.82 -17.48 -4.66
N TYR A 309 -16.93 -18.08 -5.10
CA TYR A 309 -17.49 -17.85 -6.44
C TYR A 309 -17.77 -16.35 -6.67
N GLU A 310 -18.42 -15.68 -5.74
CA GLU A 310 -18.71 -14.24 -5.83
C GLU A 310 -17.44 -13.41 -5.93
N LEU A 311 -16.41 -13.72 -5.13
CA LEU A 311 -15.12 -13.03 -5.18
C LEU A 311 -14.45 -13.20 -6.55
N GLU A 312 -14.39 -14.43 -7.08
CA GLU A 312 -13.78 -14.74 -8.37
C GLU A 312 -14.53 -14.07 -9.52
N MET A 313 -15.88 -14.07 -9.48
CA MET A 313 -16.71 -13.41 -10.49
C MET A 313 -16.57 -11.89 -10.49
N SER A 314 -16.46 -11.27 -9.32
CA SER A 314 -16.32 -9.82 -9.20
C SER A 314 -15.06 -9.33 -9.90
N PHE A 315 -13.90 -9.88 -9.54
CA PHE A 315 -12.63 -9.66 -10.26
C PHE A 315 -11.56 -10.63 -9.76
N SER A 316 -11.01 -11.47 -10.64
CA SER A 316 -9.94 -12.38 -10.25
C SER A 316 -8.98 -12.66 -11.40
N ARG A 317 -7.67 -12.62 -11.08
CA ARG A 317 -6.55 -13.17 -11.88
C ARG A 317 -5.99 -14.42 -11.21
N GLY A 318 -6.83 -15.15 -10.50
CA GLY A 318 -6.52 -16.13 -9.47
C GLY A 318 -6.57 -15.48 -8.10
N LEU A 319 -7.14 -16.18 -7.11
CA LEU A 319 -7.19 -15.73 -5.71
C LEU A 319 -6.16 -16.50 -4.89
N PHE A 320 -5.34 -15.76 -4.17
CA PHE A 320 -4.26 -16.29 -3.33
C PHE A 320 -4.16 -15.50 -2.01
N THR A 321 -3.67 -16.12 -0.96
CA THR A 321 -3.51 -15.46 0.36
C THR A 321 -2.34 -14.47 0.40
N GLY A 322 -1.67 -14.22 -0.72
CA GLY A 322 -0.49 -13.35 -0.75
C GLY A 322 0.61 -13.89 0.16
N TRP A 323 1.14 -13.03 1.00
CA TRP A 323 2.20 -13.40 1.95
C TRP A 323 1.68 -13.75 3.36
N PHE A 324 0.38 -13.74 3.62
CA PHE A 324 -0.16 -14.03 4.95
C PHE A 324 0.33 -15.37 5.54
N ARG A 325 0.46 -16.40 4.71
CA ARG A 325 0.98 -17.72 5.11
C ARG A 325 2.49 -17.89 4.91
N GLY A 326 3.22 -16.78 4.77
CA GLY A 326 4.64 -16.76 4.43
C GLY A 326 4.90 -16.71 2.92
N ILE A 327 6.17 -16.84 2.54
CA ILE A 327 6.62 -16.73 1.14
C ILE A 327 6.39 -18.06 0.41
N ASP A 328 5.70 -18.00 -0.72
CA ASP A 328 5.61 -19.09 -1.71
C ASP A 328 5.76 -18.49 -3.12
N ASN A 329 7.01 -18.38 -3.56
CA ASN A 329 7.34 -17.77 -4.85
C ASN A 329 6.78 -18.56 -6.03
N GLN A 330 6.54 -19.86 -5.89
CA GLN A 330 5.98 -20.71 -6.94
C GLN A 330 4.50 -20.39 -7.20
N LYS A 331 3.76 -20.01 -6.15
CA LYS A 331 2.31 -19.78 -6.23
C LYS A 331 1.94 -18.33 -6.38
N LEU A 332 2.75 -17.39 -5.89
CA LEU A 332 2.43 -15.97 -5.87
C LEU A 332 2.07 -15.46 -7.27
N ALA A 333 2.86 -15.80 -8.28
CA ALA A 333 2.62 -15.48 -9.68
C ALA A 333 2.55 -16.76 -10.50
N HIS A 334 1.35 -17.15 -10.97
CA HIS A 334 1.22 -18.28 -11.91
C HIS A 334 1.83 -17.97 -13.27
N ALA A 335 2.07 -16.71 -13.60
CA ALA A 335 2.74 -16.17 -14.78
C ALA A 335 2.05 -16.44 -16.15
N ARG A 336 0.84 -17.00 -16.18
CA ARG A 336 0.14 -17.38 -17.42
C ARG A 336 -0.65 -16.23 -18.04
N PHE A 337 -1.25 -15.36 -17.23
CA PHE A 337 -2.06 -14.22 -17.69
C PHE A 337 -1.98 -13.03 -16.72
N GLY A 338 -2.11 -11.82 -17.28
CA GLY A 338 -2.10 -10.57 -16.51
C GLY A 338 -3.48 -9.91 -16.38
N THR A 339 -4.51 -10.47 -17.05
CA THR A 339 -5.88 -9.92 -17.12
C THR A 339 -6.87 -10.72 -16.27
N LYS A 340 -8.07 -10.16 -16.03
CA LYS A 340 -9.19 -10.86 -15.35
C LYS A 340 -9.52 -12.17 -16.05
N ARG A 341 -9.72 -13.24 -15.27
CA ARG A 341 -10.20 -14.55 -15.74
C ARG A 341 -11.57 -14.91 -15.19
N GLY A 342 -11.87 -14.61 -13.95
CA GLY A 342 -13.11 -15.01 -13.26
C GLY A 342 -13.04 -16.44 -12.76
N VAL A 343 -14.11 -17.23 -12.95
CA VAL A 343 -14.27 -18.59 -12.40
C VAL A 343 -13.84 -19.65 -13.41
N PHE A 344 -13.01 -20.59 -12.98
CA PHE A 344 -12.64 -21.75 -13.81
C PHE A 344 -13.85 -22.65 -14.03
N LEU A 345 -14.16 -22.95 -15.31
CA LEU A 345 -15.30 -23.78 -15.69
C LEU A 345 -14.94 -25.20 -16.07
N GLY A 346 -13.71 -25.45 -16.48
CA GLY A 346 -13.28 -26.76 -16.92
C GLY A 346 -12.37 -26.71 -18.13
N GLU A 347 -12.18 -27.89 -18.77
CA GLU A 347 -11.36 -28.08 -19.95
C GLU A 347 -12.24 -28.54 -21.11
N VAL A 348 -11.99 -28.02 -22.31
CA VAL A 348 -12.67 -28.42 -23.52
C VAL A 348 -12.38 -29.89 -23.80
N THR A 349 -13.40 -30.73 -23.81
CA THR A 349 -13.29 -32.16 -24.12
C THR A 349 -13.43 -32.40 -25.61
N ARG A 350 -14.35 -31.68 -26.27
CA ARG A 350 -14.65 -31.84 -27.70
C ARG A 350 -15.09 -30.51 -28.31
N VAL A 351 -14.68 -30.28 -29.55
CA VAL A 351 -15.11 -29.14 -30.38
C VAL A 351 -15.87 -29.65 -31.57
N GLU A 352 -17.04 -29.09 -31.85
CA GLU A 352 -17.86 -29.34 -33.02
C GLU A 352 -17.94 -28.08 -33.88
N ASN A 353 -18.67 -28.14 -35.01
CA ASN A 353 -18.70 -27.00 -35.95
C ASN A 353 -19.22 -25.70 -35.36
N ASP A 354 -20.16 -25.77 -34.39
CA ASP A 354 -20.84 -24.62 -33.77
C ASP A 354 -20.96 -24.72 -32.25
N SER A 355 -20.28 -25.69 -31.64
CA SER A 355 -20.42 -25.97 -30.22
C SER A 355 -19.15 -26.56 -29.62
N VAL A 356 -19.09 -26.53 -28.33
CA VAL A 356 -18.01 -27.09 -27.52
C VAL A 356 -18.57 -27.88 -26.35
N ALA A 357 -17.94 -28.99 -26.04
CA ALA A 357 -18.30 -29.83 -24.88
C ALA A 357 -17.20 -29.74 -23.81
N LEU A 358 -17.63 -29.72 -22.55
CA LEU A 358 -16.75 -29.74 -21.37
C LEU A 358 -17.48 -30.32 -20.15
N ARG A 359 -16.72 -30.69 -19.12
CA ARG A 359 -17.27 -31.03 -17.82
C ARG A 359 -17.19 -29.78 -16.94
N LEU A 360 -18.35 -29.30 -16.48
CA LEU A 360 -18.43 -28.07 -15.67
C LEU A 360 -17.90 -28.28 -14.25
N ALA A 361 -16.96 -27.44 -13.85
CA ALA A 361 -16.44 -27.32 -12.49
C ALA A 361 -17.19 -26.25 -11.67
N ALA A 362 -18.00 -25.39 -12.32
CA ALA A 362 -18.77 -24.34 -11.69
C ALA A 362 -20.12 -24.11 -12.40
N PRO A 363 -21.10 -23.47 -11.77
CA PRO A 363 -22.41 -23.22 -12.35
C PRO A 363 -22.33 -22.32 -13.60
N LEU A 364 -23.12 -22.71 -14.62
CA LEU A 364 -23.20 -21.97 -15.88
C LEU A 364 -24.67 -21.83 -16.32
N LYS A 365 -25.03 -20.66 -16.86
CA LYS A 365 -26.38 -20.35 -17.36
C LYS A 365 -26.29 -19.67 -18.74
N PRO A 366 -27.33 -19.77 -19.56
CA PRO A 366 -27.43 -18.93 -20.74
C PRO A 366 -27.32 -17.43 -20.38
N GLY A 367 -26.56 -16.70 -21.19
CA GLY A 367 -26.23 -15.29 -20.97
C GLY A 367 -24.89 -15.03 -20.28
N ASP A 368 -24.28 -16.05 -19.66
CA ASP A 368 -22.96 -15.94 -19.04
C ASP A 368 -21.87 -15.71 -20.11
N GLY A 369 -20.85 -14.93 -19.74
CA GLY A 369 -19.69 -14.67 -20.60
C GLY A 369 -18.57 -15.67 -20.34
N LEU A 370 -17.97 -16.21 -21.40
CA LEU A 370 -16.86 -17.16 -21.33
C LEU A 370 -15.63 -16.70 -22.11
N VAL A 371 -14.47 -17.23 -21.75
CA VAL A 371 -13.22 -17.13 -22.51
C VAL A 371 -12.52 -18.48 -22.55
N PHE A 372 -11.95 -18.80 -23.73
CA PHE A 372 -11.10 -19.95 -23.95
C PHE A 372 -9.64 -19.54 -23.86
N ASP A 373 -8.90 -20.10 -22.92
CA ASP A 373 -7.48 -19.82 -22.71
C ASP A 373 -6.67 -20.45 -23.85
N ALA A 374 -6.09 -19.63 -24.70
CA ALA A 374 -5.27 -20.09 -25.82
C ALA A 374 -3.92 -20.70 -25.38
N GLY A 375 -3.53 -20.56 -24.12
CA GLY A 375 -2.21 -20.97 -23.62
C GLY A 375 -1.04 -20.13 -24.17
N LYS A 376 -1.35 -19.07 -24.92
CA LYS A 376 -0.38 -18.16 -25.53
C LYS A 376 -0.76 -16.72 -25.26
N PRO A 377 0.04 -16.00 -24.47
CA PRO A 377 -0.27 -14.62 -24.06
C PRO A 377 -0.38 -13.61 -25.19
N ASP A 378 0.28 -13.88 -26.30
CA ASP A 378 0.36 -12.99 -27.47
C ASP A 378 -0.77 -13.25 -28.48
N GLU A 379 -1.54 -14.32 -28.32
CA GLU A 379 -2.66 -14.66 -29.21
C GLU A 379 -3.99 -14.09 -28.63
N ARG A 380 -4.82 -13.52 -29.51
CA ARG A 380 -6.17 -13.09 -29.15
C ARG A 380 -7.01 -14.31 -28.77
N GLU A 381 -7.47 -14.35 -27.55
CA GLU A 381 -8.34 -15.42 -27.06
C GLU A 381 -9.74 -15.33 -27.65
N GLN A 382 -10.38 -16.48 -27.79
CA GLN A 382 -11.78 -16.58 -28.20
C GLN A 382 -12.68 -16.47 -26.96
N GLY A 383 -13.82 -15.83 -27.08
CA GLY A 383 -14.77 -15.71 -26.00
C GLY A 383 -16.07 -15.08 -26.45
N GLY A 384 -17.14 -15.38 -25.75
CA GLY A 384 -18.48 -14.91 -26.11
C GLY A 384 -19.50 -15.20 -25.02
N ARG A 385 -20.75 -14.82 -25.28
CA ARG A 385 -21.88 -15.17 -24.41
C ARG A 385 -22.45 -16.50 -24.81
N VAL A 386 -22.72 -17.34 -23.81
CA VAL A 386 -23.37 -18.64 -24.00
C VAL A 386 -24.87 -18.42 -24.23
N TYR A 387 -25.39 -19.00 -25.28
CA TYR A 387 -26.84 -18.99 -25.61
C TYR A 387 -27.56 -20.25 -25.14
N GLN A 388 -26.89 -21.40 -25.26
CA GLN A 388 -27.51 -22.68 -24.93
C GLN A 388 -26.53 -23.55 -24.12
N VAL A 389 -27.06 -24.17 -23.08
CA VAL A 389 -26.33 -25.04 -22.16
C VAL A 389 -27.13 -26.34 -22.06
N GLU A 390 -26.56 -27.45 -22.57
CA GLU A 390 -27.18 -28.79 -22.57
C GLU A 390 -26.27 -29.76 -21.85
N THR A 391 -26.73 -30.30 -20.72
CA THR A 391 -25.96 -31.30 -19.96
C THR A 391 -26.50 -32.69 -20.26
N SER A 392 -25.62 -33.56 -20.73
CA SER A 392 -25.91 -34.95 -21.02
C SER A 392 -26.02 -35.78 -19.72
N ARG A 393 -26.55 -37.01 -19.85
CA ARG A 393 -26.61 -37.97 -18.73
C ARG A 393 -25.20 -38.35 -18.21
N SER A 394 -24.19 -38.26 -19.04
CA SER A 394 -22.78 -38.51 -18.67
C SER A 394 -22.12 -37.37 -17.87
N GLY A 395 -22.82 -36.25 -17.66
CA GLY A 395 -22.29 -35.05 -17.00
C GLY A 395 -21.47 -34.16 -17.93
N GLU A 396 -21.33 -34.46 -19.21
CA GLU A 396 -20.72 -33.60 -20.21
C GLU A 396 -21.73 -32.53 -20.63
N THR A 397 -21.28 -31.27 -20.66
CA THR A 397 -22.12 -30.12 -21.03
C THR A 397 -21.69 -29.53 -22.36
N THR A 398 -22.64 -29.46 -23.31
CA THR A 398 -22.45 -28.85 -24.62
C THR A 398 -22.90 -27.38 -24.56
N LEU A 399 -22.04 -26.48 -25.06
CA LEU A 399 -22.28 -25.03 -25.10
C LEU A 399 -22.39 -24.56 -26.55
N ARG A 400 -23.39 -23.70 -26.80
CA ARG A 400 -23.55 -22.98 -28.07
C ARG A 400 -23.48 -21.48 -27.85
N PHE A 401 -22.91 -20.79 -28.81
CA PHE A 401 -22.68 -19.34 -28.80
C PHE A 401 -23.44 -18.69 -29.97
N GLY A 402 -23.47 -17.36 -29.99
CA GLY A 402 -24.06 -16.61 -31.10
C GLY A 402 -23.30 -16.87 -32.40
N HIS A 403 -24.01 -16.77 -33.52
CA HIS A 403 -23.41 -16.96 -34.83
C HIS A 403 -22.29 -15.95 -35.07
N GLY A 404 -21.06 -16.44 -35.33
CA GLY A 404 -19.89 -15.58 -35.56
C GLY A 404 -19.17 -15.05 -34.31
N ASP A 405 -19.65 -15.33 -33.08
CA ASP A 405 -19.01 -14.89 -31.85
C ASP A 405 -17.68 -15.60 -31.62
N ILE A 406 -17.56 -16.85 -32.03
CA ILE A 406 -16.39 -17.72 -31.84
C ILE A 406 -15.79 -18.15 -33.18
N ASP A 407 -14.51 -17.98 -33.37
CA ASP A 407 -13.73 -18.62 -34.41
C ASP A 407 -13.35 -20.04 -33.99
N TRP A 408 -14.18 -21.00 -34.32
CA TRP A 408 -14.04 -22.40 -33.92
C TRP A 408 -12.72 -23.06 -34.37
N ARG A 409 -12.06 -22.50 -35.40
CA ARG A 409 -10.75 -22.98 -35.85
C ARG A 409 -9.64 -22.69 -34.81
N ARG A 410 -9.89 -21.78 -33.86
CA ARG A 410 -8.96 -21.39 -32.83
C ARG A 410 -9.27 -22.06 -31.49
N VAL A 411 -10.43 -22.69 -31.31
CA VAL A 411 -10.80 -23.45 -30.13
C VAL A 411 -10.39 -24.89 -30.28
N ARG A 412 -9.75 -25.48 -29.31
CA ARG A 412 -9.18 -26.84 -29.34
C ARG A 412 -9.52 -27.60 -28.07
N SER A 413 -9.63 -28.94 -28.19
CA SER A 413 -9.65 -29.84 -27.02
C SER A 413 -8.41 -29.61 -26.14
N GLY A 414 -8.57 -29.65 -24.85
CA GLY A 414 -7.53 -29.37 -23.85
C GLY A 414 -7.42 -27.88 -23.43
N GLN A 415 -8.10 -26.95 -24.09
CA GLN A 415 -8.11 -25.55 -23.66
C GLN A 415 -8.92 -25.38 -22.37
N LEU A 416 -8.40 -24.55 -21.49
CA LEU A 416 -9.11 -24.17 -20.25
C LEU A 416 -10.19 -23.13 -20.55
N VAL A 417 -11.32 -23.26 -19.88
CA VAL A 417 -12.46 -22.35 -20.06
C VAL A 417 -12.74 -21.62 -18.75
N TRP A 418 -12.95 -20.33 -18.85
CA TRP A 418 -13.20 -19.45 -17.72
C TRP A 418 -14.53 -18.69 -17.92
N LYS A 419 -15.32 -18.59 -16.84
CA LYS A 419 -16.50 -17.72 -16.78
C LYS A 419 -16.05 -16.32 -16.38
N THR A 420 -16.27 -15.35 -17.26
CA THR A 420 -15.79 -13.97 -17.09
C THR A 420 -16.87 -12.99 -16.67
N ASN A 421 -18.16 -13.36 -16.85
CA ASN A 421 -19.29 -12.52 -16.51
C ASN A 421 -20.52 -13.38 -16.12
N ASP A 422 -21.24 -12.95 -15.08
CA ASP A 422 -22.51 -13.52 -14.61
C ASP A 422 -23.56 -12.40 -14.47
N PRO A 423 -24.38 -12.13 -15.51
CA PRO A 423 -25.34 -11.04 -15.47
C PRO A 423 -26.47 -11.21 -14.41
N ALA A 424 -26.72 -12.44 -13.96
CA ALA A 424 -27.69 -12.70 -12.92
C ALA A 424 -27.15 -12.25 -11.54
N LEU A 425 -25.90 -12.61 -11.26
CA LEU A 425 -25.20 -12.14 -10.06
C LEU A 425 -25.05 -10.61 -10.04
N ASP A 426 -24.66 -10.00 -11.17
CA ASP A 426 -24.53 -8.55 -11.28
C ASP A 426 -25.84 -7.84 -10.94
N ARG A 427 -26.97 -8.36 -11.45
CA ARG A 427 -28.32 -7.83 -11.13
C ARG A 427 -28.68 -8.02 -9.66
N GLU A 428 -28.41 -9.19 -9.09
CA GLU A 428 -28.65 -9.45 -7.66
C GLU A 428 -27.86 -8.48 -6.79
N VAL A 429 -26.57 -8.33 -7.09
CA VAL A 429 -25.68 -7.41 -6.34
C VAL A 429 -26.18 -5.97 -6.44
N ARG A 430 -26.62 -5.51 -7.62
CA ARG A 430 -27.16 -4.15 -7.80
C ARG A 430 -28.36 -3.89 -6.91
N THR A 431 -29.26 -4.88 -6.74
CA THR A 431 -30.42 -4.71 -5.86
C THR A 431 -30.05 -4.41 -4.40
N THR A 432 -28.81 -4.69 -3.98
CA THR A 432 -28.35 -4.44 -2.60
C THR A 432 -28.07 -2.97 -2.32
N PHE A 433 -27.87 -2.13 -3.33
CA PHE A 433 -27.52 -0.72 -3.15
C PHE A 433 -28.28 0.26 -4.06
N GLU A 434 -29.08 -0.21 -5.02
CA GLU A 434 -29.91 0.66 -5.86
C GLU A 434 -31.00 1.37 -5.09
N GLY A 435 -31.24 2.65 -5.41
CA GLY A 435 -32.25 3.52 -4.81
C GLY A 435 -31.88 4.00 -3.41
N ASP A 436 -32.84 4.65 -2.73
CA ASP A 436 -32.59 5.30 -1.44
C ASP A 436 -32.97 4.45 -0.23
N LYS A 437 -33.33 3.18 -0.45
CA LYS A 437 -33.73 2.28 0.63
C LYS A 437 -32.53 1.88 1.48
N ILE A 438 -32.62 2.11 2.77
CA ILE A 438 -31.65 1.64 3.76
C ILE A 438 -31.78 0.12 3.91
N ARG A 439 -30.70 -0.60 3.60
CA ARG A 439 -30.68 -2.08 3.66
C ARG A 439 -29.81 -2.60 4.80
N PHE A 440 -28.67 -1.96 5.02
CA PHE A 440 -27.79 -2.31 6.13
C PHE A 440 -28.07 -1.43 7.34
N GLN A 441 -28.49 -2.06 8.43
CA GLN A 441 -28.84 -1.40 9.68
C GLN A 441 -27.81 -1.76 10.76
N ARG A 442 -27.46 -0.76 11.60
CA ARG A 442 -26.52 -0.92 12.71
C ARG A 442 -27.29 -1.14 14.02
N PRO A 443 -26.76 -1.99 14.93
CA PRO A 443 -27.40 -2.21 16.21
C PRO A 443 -27.31 -0.97 17.09
N ILE A 444 -28.42 -0.67 17.80
CA ILE A 444 -28.46 0.30 18.90
C ILE A 444 -28.92 -0.40 20.17
N THR A 445 -28.45 0.08 21.30
CA THR A 445 -28.93 -0.36 22.62
C THR A 445 -30.03 0.57 23.09
N LEU A 446 -31.09 -0.01 23.61
CA LEU A 446 -32.20 0.74 24.22
C LEU A 446 -32.29 0.40 25.72
N GLU A 447 -32.42 1.43 26.54
CA GLU A 447 -32.77 1.28 27.96
C GLU A 447 -34.09 1.93 28.25
N VAL A 448 -34.93 1.26 29.04
CA VAL A 448 -36.27 1.72 29.40
C VAL A 448 -36.38 1.77 30.90
N HIS A 449 -36.70 2.95 31.44
CA HIS A 449 -36.86 3.18 32.89
C HIS A 449 -38.28 3.70 33.16
N GLY A 450 -38.81 3.38 34.36
CA GLY A 450 -40.09 3.98 34.79
C GLY A 450 -40.82 3.19 35.84
N ARG A 451 -41.78 3.83 36.48
CA ARG A 451 -42.68 3.27 37.48
C ARG A 451 -44.10 3.88 37.36
N THR A 452 -45.08 3.25 37.97
CA THR A 452 -46.44 3.78 37.98
C THR A 452 -46.51 5.23 38.46
N GLY A 453 -47.18 6.09 37.69
CA GLY A 453 -47.36 7.52 37.96
C GLY A 453 -46.24 8.43 37.48
N ALA A 454 -45.11 7.86 37.03
CA ALA A 454 -43.99 8.58 36.40
C ALA A 454 -43.95 8.38 34.88
N PRO A 455 -43.35 9.27 34.09
CA PRO A 455 -43.12 9.05 32.68
C PRO A 455 -42.25 7.83 32.44
N LEU A 456 -42.41 7.16 31.29
CA LEU A 456 -41.42 6.21 30.78
C LEU A 456 -40.26 6.98 30.17
N THR A 457 -39.04 6.71 30.61
CA THR A 457 -37.81 7.24 30.01
C THR A 457 -37.20 6.20 29.08
N LEU A 458 -36.98 6.56 27.81
CA LEU A 458 -36.29 5.77 26.79
C LEU A 458 -34.94 6.39 26.54
N ILE A 459 -33.85 5.60 26.72
CA ILE A 459 -32.48 5.98 26.36
C ILE A 459 -32.05 5.11 25.17
N ALA A 460 -31.61 5.75 24.10
CA ALA A 460 -31.06 5.08 22.92
C ALA A 460 -29.58 5.42 22.77
N VAL A 461 -28.76 4.40 22.60
CA VAL A 461 -27.29 4.51 22.44
C VAL A 461 -26.84 3.79 21.18
N ASP A 462 -26.03 4.45 20.33
CA ASP A 462 -25.43 3.84 19.16
C ASP A 462 -24.03 3.26 19.45
N GLY A 463 -23.43 2.62 18.46
CA GLY A 463 -22.07 2.05 18.56
C GLY A 463 -20.95 3.10 18.64
N HIS A 464 -21.24 4.39 18.47
CA HIS A 464 -20.30 5.51 18.54
C HIS A 464 -20.38 6.30 19.85
N GLY A 465 -21.34 5.92 20.70
CA GLY A 465 -21.57 6.55 22.00
C GLY A 465 -22.47 7.77 21.99
N HIS A 466 -23.21 8.02 20.89
CA HIS A 466 -24.27 9.02 20.91
C HIS A 466 -25.42 8.53 21.77
N VAL A 467 -25.94 9.42 22.62
CA VAL A 467 -27.01 9.12 23.58
C VAL A 467 -28.19 10.06 23.34
N VAL A 468 -29.38 9.47 23.22
CA VAL A 468 -30.66 10.21 23.17
C VAL A 468 -31.54 9.73 24.30
N GLN A 469 -32.05 10.65 25.12
CA GLN A 469 -33.02 10.37 26.16
C GLN A 469 -34.31 11.10 25.86
N LEU A 470 -35.44 10.37 25.94
CA LEU A 470 -36.78 10.90 25.72
C LEU A 470 -37.74 10.37 26.79
N ASP A 471 -38.63 11.23 27.25
CA ASP A 471 -39.69 10.88 28.20
C ASP A 471 -41.06 10.74 27.49
N SER A 472 -41.87 9.83 28.00
CA SER A 472 -43.27 9.72 27.52
C SER A 472 -44.07 10.96 27.92
N ALA A 473 -45.01 11.38 27.03
CA ALA A 473 -45.88 12.51 27.30
C ALA A 473 -46.95 12.20 28.37
N VAL A 474 -47.21 10.93 28.58
CA VAL A 474 -48.18 10.47 29.61
C VAL A 474 -47.46 9.54 30.60
N PRO A 475 -47.86 9.59 31.89
CA PRO A 475 -47.26 8.71 32.90
C PRO A 475 -47.68 7.23 32.67
N LEU A 476 -46.83 6.33 33.15
CA LEU A 476 -47.10 4.89 33.22
C LEU A 476 -48.29 4.64 34.18
N ALA A 477 -49.26 3.84 33.73
CA ALA A 477 -50.36 3.36 34.55
C ALA A 477 -50.09 1.94 35.05
N ALA A 478 -50.72 1.55 36.17
CA ALA A 478 -50.70 0.16 36.60
C ALA A 478 -51.43 -0.72 35.56
N ALA A 479 -50.82 -1.85 35.20
CA ALA A 479 -51.42 -2.76 34.21
C ALA A 479 -52.41 -3.72 34.85
N GLU A 480 -53.66 -3.76 34.33
CA GLU A 480 -54.65 -4.73 34.81
C GLU A 480 -54.55 -6.08 34.07
N LYS A 481 -54.14 -6.14 32.81
CA LYS A 481 -54.17 -7.38 31.99
C LYS A 481 -52.94 -7.64 31.14
N GLN A 482 -52.23 -6.65 30.69
CA GLN A 482 -51.11 -6.81 29.74
C GLN A 482 -49.98 -5.81 30.05
N PRO A 483 -49.06 -6.10 30.99
CA PRO A 483 -47.95 -5.23 31.31
C PRO A 483 -46.96 -5.12 30.17
N LEU A 484 -46.10 -4.10 30.22
CA LEU A 484 -44.96 -3.92 29.34
C LEU A 484 -43.86 -4.90 29.74
N THR A 485 -43.85 -6.10 29.15
CA THR A 485 -42.75 -7.05 29.31
C THR A 485 -41.58 -6.68 28.40
N PRO A 486 -40.33 -7.15 28.70
CA PRO A 486 -39.17 -6.97 27.82
C PRO A 486 -39.43 -7.44 26.37
N GLU A 487 -40.16 -8.55 26.18
CA GLU A 487 -40.53 -9.08 24.85
C GLU A 487 -41.43 -8.12 24.10
N ARG A 488 -42.42 -7.56 24.78
CA ARG A 488 -43.36 -6.59 24.18
C ARG A 488 -42.66 -5.28 23.87
N LEU A 489 -41.78 -4.80 24.74
CA LEU A 489 -40.92 -3.64 24.47
C LEU A 489 -40.02 -3.90 23.26
N ARG A 490 -39.36 -5.05 23.19
CA ARG A 490 -38.50 -5.46 22.06
C ARG A 490 -39.29 -5.52 20.75
N GLU A 491 -40.53 -6.05 20.79
CA GLU A 491 -41.38 -6.07 19.59
C GLU A 491 -41.79 -4.66 19.12
N GLN A 492 -42.18 -3.78 20.02
CA GLN A 492 -42.69 -2.45 19.64
C GLN A 492 -41.54 -1.45 19.32
N LEU A 493 -40.53 -1.40 20.16
CA LEU A 493 -39.39 -0.49 19.99
C LEU A 493 -38.40 -0.98 18.93
N GLY A 494 -38.36 -2.29 18.64
CA GLY A 494 -37.49 -2.89 17.62
C GLY A 494 -37.96 -2.68 16.18
N ARG A 495 -39.16 -2.12 15.94
CA ARG A 495 -39.66 -1.83 14.59
C ARG A 495 -39.01 -0.59 13.98
N LEU A 496 -37.67 -0.64 13.76
CA LEU A 496 -36.85 0.45 13.27
C LEU A 496 -36.68 0.46 11.73
N GLY A 497 -37.58 -0.23 11.00
CA GLY A 497 -37.52 -0.27 9.54
C GLY A 497 -37.54 1.14 8.91
N GLY A 498 -36.74 1.34 7.85
CA GLY A 498 -36.58 2.63 7.16
C GLY A 498 -35.62 3.61 7.87
N THR A 499 -34.96 3.18 8.95
CA THR A 499 -33.88 3.93 9.63
C THR A 499 -32.54 3.19 9.50
N PRO A 500 -31.41 3.84 9.73
CA PRO A 500 -30.09 3.17 9.71
C PRO A 500 -29.87 2.25 10.91
N PHE A 501 -30.84 2.10 11.79
CA PHE A 501 -30.74 1.38 13.05
C PHE A 501 -31.58 0.11 13.08
N LYS A 502 -31.08 -0.90 13.80
CA LYS A 502 -31.84 -2.07 14.24
C LYS A 502 -31.68 -2.24 15.75
N LEU A 503 -32.63 -2.86 16.41
CA LEU A 503 -32.51 -3.15 17.82
C LEU A 503 -31.43 -4.22 18.05
N GLY A 504 -30.40 -3.88 18.82
CA GLY A 504 -29.44 -4.78 19.44
C GLY A 504 -29.96 -5.22 20.82
N ASP A 505 -29.37 -4.66 21.87
CA ASP A 505 -29.76 -4.97 23.25
C ASP A 505 -30.88 -4.07 23.71
N LEU A 506 -31.73 -4.62 24.60
CA LEU A 506 -32.79 -3.89 25.27
C LEU A 506 -32.74 -4.24 26.76
N HIS A 507 -32.53 -3.23 27.59
CA HIS A 507 -32.50 -3.31 29.04
C HIS A 507 -33.75 -2.65 29.59
N SER A 508 -34.56 -3.40 30.36
CA SER A 508 -35.80 -2.89 30.99
C SER A 508 -35.60 -2.74 32.48
N HIS A 509 -35.78 -1.54 32.96
CA HIS A 509 -35.69 -1.13 34.37
C HIS A 509 -37.07 -0.58 34.82
N LEU A 510 -38.17 -1.23 34.39
CA LEU A 510 -39.49 -0.88 34.80
C LEU A 510 -39.81 -1.47 36.18
N GLU A 511 -40.36 -0.65 37.08
CA GLU A 511 -40.76 -1.06 38.41
C GLU A 511 -42.27 -1.37 38.46
N GLY A 512 -42.62 -2.64 38.73
CA GLY A 512 -43.98 -3.18 38.80
C GLY A 512 -44.63 -3.43 37.44
N ASP A 513 -45.84 -3.93 37.45
CA ASP A 513 -46.64 -4.17 36.26
C ASP A 513 -47.22 -2.85 35.73
N VAL A 514 -46.57 -2.29 34.74
CA VAL A 514 -46.90 -1.00 34.14
C VAL A 514 -47.35 -1.11 32.68
N ILE A 515 -48.17 -0.15 32.24
CA ILE A 515 -48.64 -0.07 30.86
C ILE A 515 -48.51 1.36 30.32
N LEU A 516 -48.20 1.46 29.03
CA LEU A 516 -48.19 2.70 28.26
C LEU A 516 -48.94 2.50 26.93
N PRO A 517 -49.68 3.48 26.43
CA PRO A 517 -50.31 3.39 25.12
C PRO A 517 -49.30 3.04 24.01
N ILE A 518 -49.65 2.14 23.09
CA ILE A 518 -48.80 1.73 21.97
C ILE A 518 -48.45 2.93 21.08
N SER A 519 -49.35 3.88 20.94
CA SER A 519 -49.12 5.13 20.21
C SER A 519 -47.93 5.92 20.77
N GLU A 520 -47.79 5.90 22.09
CA GLU A 520 -46.72 6.63 22.80
C GLU A 520 -45.38 5.90 22.65
N LEU A 521 -45.35 4.56 22.76
CA LEU A 521 -44.17 3.77 22.44
C LEU A 521 -43.71 3.99 20.98
N ASN A 522 -44.67 4.09 20.08
CA ASN A 522 -44.37 4.37 18.66
C ASN A 522 -43.84 5.80 18.44
N ARG A 523 -44.35 6.79 19.24
CA ARG A 523 -43.77 8.15 19.22
C ARG A 523 -42.34 8.15 19.68
N LEU A 524 -42.10 7.61 20.88
CA LEU A 524 -40.77 7.52 21.48
C LEU A 524 -39.76 6.84 20.52
N ARG A 525 -40.11 5.70 19.94
CA ARG A 525 -39.28 5.00 18.96
C ARG A 525 -38.91 5.87 17.76
N ARG A 526 -39.89 6.56 17.15
CA ARG A 526 -39.64 7.40 15.97
C ARG A 526 -38.83 8.63 16.29
N GLU A 527 -39.10 9.27 17.41
CA GLU A 527 -38.40 10.48 17.85
C GLU A 527 -36.96 10.15 18.29
N SER A 528 -36.73 9.04 19.02
CA SER A 528 -35.39 8.61 19.42
C SER A 528 -34.54 8.23 18.21
N ALA A 529 -35.09 7.50 17.25
CA ALA A 529 -34.37 7.16 16.03
C ALA A 529 -33.99 8.40 15.20
N ARG A 530 -34.94 9.37 15.04
CA ARG A 530 -34.67 10.63 14.34
C ARG A 530 -33.64 11.48 15.06
N ALA A 531 -33.75 11.62 16.39
CA ALA A 531 -32.82 12.40 17.17
C ALA A 531 -31.40 11.80 17.13
N LEU A 532 -31.29 10.46 17.22
CA LEU A 532 -30.03 9.76 17.13
C LEU A 532 -29.42 9.91 15.73
N GLU A 533 -30.20 9.77 14.65
CA GLU A 533 -29.78 10.01 13.29
C GLU A 533 -29.26 11.45 13.06
N THR A 534 -29.91 12.44 13.71
CA THR A 534 -29.48 13.84 13.65
C THR A 534 -28.15 14.05 14.37
N LEU A 535 -27.97 13.43 15.56
CA LEU A 535 -26.71 13.49 16.28
C LEU A 535 -25.56 12.83 15.49
N CYS A 536 -25.82 11.65 14.93
CA CYS A 536 -24.85 10.95 14.08
C CYS A 536 -24.40 11.80 12.88
N ALA A 537 -25.33 12.55 12.27
CA ALA A 537 -25.06 13.37 11.09
C ALA A 537 -24.16 14.59 11.36
N LEU A 538 -23.94 14.96 12.62
CA LEU A 538 -23.09 16.10 12.96
C LEU A 538 -21.64 15.81 12.57
N PRO A 539 -20.95 16.75 11.88
CA PRO A 539 -19.56 16.58 11.53
C PRO A 539 -18.68 16.61 12.80
N HIS A 540 -17.63 15.80 12.80
CA HIS A 540 -16.58 15.91 13.81
C HIS A 540 -15.95 17.29 13.77
N ARG A 541 -15.65 17.85 14.94
CA ARG A 541 -15.02 19.15 15.06
C ARG A 541 -13.61 18.99 15.61
N TRP A 542 -12.65 18.93 14.70
CA TRP A 542 -11.24 18.92 15.03
C TRP A 542 -10.75 20.33 15.35
N GLN A 543 -9.77 20.43 16.22
CA GLN A 543 -9.09 21.69 16.46
C GLN A 543 -8.32 22.09 15.19
N LEU A 544 -8.44 23.35 14.77
CA LEU A 544 -7.73 23.85 13.60
C LEU A 544 -7.02 25.16 13.98
N ALA A 545 -5.69 25.19 13.86
CA ALA A 545 -4.90 26.37 14.11
C ALA A 545 -5.11 27.41 13.01
N ASP A 546 -5.26 28.69 13.37
CA ASP A 546 -5.46 29.78 12.43
C ASP A 546 -4.25 30.01 11.52
N ILE A 547 -3.05 29.78 12.00
CA ILE A 547 -1.80 29.90 11.25
C ILE A 547 -0.93 28.66 11.51
N ALA A 548 -0.39 28.03 10.45
CA ALA A 548 0.66 27.01 10.62
C ALA A 548 1.93 27.70 11.19
N PRO A 549 2.36 27.39 12.42
CA PRO A 549 3.31 28.24 13.16
C PRO A 549 4.72 28.37 12.54
N ARG A 550 5.05 27.67 11.46
CA ARG A 550 6.45 27.53 11.00
C ARG A 550 6.74 27.75 9.53
N ARG A 551 5.86 28.37 8.77
CA ARG A 551 6.19 28.78 7.39
C ARG A 551 7.38 29.75 7.35
N SER A 552 7.59 30.53 8.45
CA SER A 552 8.66 31.52 8.58
C SER A 552 10.02 30.94 9.00
N THR A 553 10.10 29.78 9.60
CA THR A 553 11.37 29.22 10.10
C THR A 553 12.17 28.50 9.02
N LEU A 554 11.53 27.89 8.01
CA LEU A 554 12.22 27.31 6.86
C LEU A 554 12.81 28.38 5.92
N SER A 555 12.15 29.54 5.82
CA SER A 555 12.66 30.70 5.05
C SER A 555 13.84 31.40 5.70
N ALA A 556 14.18 31.07 6.93
CA ALA A 556 15.21 31.76 7.72
C ALA A 556 16.55 30.99 7.84
N LEU A 557 16.68 29.82 7.19
CA LEU A 557 17.95 29.11 7.22
C LEU A 557 18.94 29.79 6.27
N PRO A 558 20.09 30.27 6.77
CA PRO A 558 21.02 31.01 5.94
C PRO A 558 21.63 30.07 4.88
N VAL A 559 21.40 30.38 3.62
CA VAL A 559 22.03 29.75 2.44
C VAL A 559 23.55 30.01 2.41
N THR A 560 24.05 30.88 3.26
CA THR A 560 25.40 31.48 3.16
C THR A 560 26.57 30.61 3.58
N ALA A 561 26.38 29.51 4.34
CA ALA A 561 27.52 28.65 4.75
C ALA A 561 27.95 27.60 3.72
N ALA A 562 27.16 27.37 2.68
CA ALA A 562 27.42 26.34 1.67
C ALA A 562 28.46 26.74 0.60
N ALA A 563 28.74 28.04 0.44
CA ALA A 563 29.62 28.52 -0.63
C ALA A 563 31.11 28.13 -0.47
N GLU A 564 31.55 27.76 0.73
CA GLU A 564 32.94 27.48 1.03
C GLU A 564 33.37 26.01 0.84
N GLN A 565 32.41 25.07 0.74
CA GLN A 565 32.74 23.66 0.55
C GLN A 565 32.78 23.29 -0.93
N PRO A 566 33.87 22.66 -1.42
CA PRO A 566 33.91 22.17 -2.79
C PRO A 566 32.92 21.03 -2.98
N PRO A 567 32.27 20.92 -4.17
CA PRO A 567 31.44 19.77 -4.47
C PRO A 567 32.19 18.46 -4.44
N GLU A 568 31.58 17.41 -3.86
CA GLU A 568 32.10 16.06 -3.83
C GLU A 568 31.35 15.12 -4.75
N LEU A 569 32.07 14.10 -5.26
CA LEU A 569 31.56 13.01 -6.04
C LEU A 569 31.46 11.74 -5.17
N ILE A 570 30.29 11.17 -5.07
CA ILE A 570 29.99 9.93 -4.33
C ILE A 570 29.81 8.80 -5.34
N ALA A 571 30.63 7.75 -5.22
CA ALA A 571 30.47 6.54 -6.01
C ALA A 571 29.59 5.52 -5.26
N VAL A 572 28.50 5.07 -5.87
CA VAL A 572 27.70 3.96 -5.36
C VAL A 572 28.02 2.70 -6.15
N ILE A 573 28.64 1.73 -5.48
CA ILE A 573 29.13 0.49 -6.09
C ILE A 573 28.33 -0.73 -5.63
N ARG A 574 28.12 -1.68 -6.55
CA ARG A 574 27.40 -2.93 -6.28
C ARG A 574 28.23 -4.20 -6.50
N LEU A 575 29.47 -4.05 -6.98
CA LEU A 575 30.44 -5.11 -7.14
C LEU A 575 31.75 -4.70 -6.45
N LEU A 576 32.43 -5.66 -5.80
CA LEU A 576 33.67 -5.38 -5.06
C LEU A 576 34.80 -4.85 -5.98
N GLU A 577 34.87 -5.36 -7.21
CA GLU A 577 35.84 -4.92 -8.24
C GLU A 577 35.67 -3.45 -8.67
N GLN A 578 34.53 -2.84 -8.43
CA GLN A 578 34.27 -1.43 -8.72
C GLN A 578 34.94 -0.49 -7.70
N LEU A 579 35.33 -1.01 -6.51
CA LEU A 579 35.95 -0.21 -5.43
C LEU A 579 37.25 0.42 -5.85
N ASP A 580 38.21 -0.39 -6.36
CA ASP A 580 39.52 0.09 -6.79
C ASP A 580 39.40 1.07 -7.95
N ALA A 581 38.47 0.81 -8.88
CA ALA A 581 38.17 1.69 -9.99
C ALA A 581 37.64 3.06 -9.54
N ALA A 582 36.69 3.05 -8.60
CA ALA A 582 36.15 4.28 -8.04
C ALA A 582 37.19 5.10 -7.30
N TRP A 583 38.01 4.44 -6.49
CA TRP A 583 39.12 5.09 -5.78
C TRP A 583 40.15 5.70 -6.74
N SER A 584 40.56 4.96 -7.76
CA SER A 584 41.54 5.40 -8.78
C SER A 584 41.02 6.56 -9.62
N ALA A 585 39.68 6.63 -9.84
CA ALA A 585 39.05 7.74 -10.50
C ALA A 585 38.89 9.01 -9.63
N GLY A 586 39.32 8.95 -8.36
CA GLY A 586 39.33 10.08 -7.45
C GLY A 586 38.08 10.17 -6.52
N ALA A 587 37.16 9.21 -6.53
CA ALA A 587 36.08 9.17 -5.54
C ALA A 587 36.68 8.94 -4.12
N ARG A 588 36.23 9.76 -3.17
CA ARG A 588 36.68 9.68 -1.76
C ARG A 588 35.57 9.32 -0.82
N THR A 589 34.31 9.52 -1.21
CA THR A 589 33.14 8.98 -0.54
C THR A 589 32.59 7.84 -1.39
N ILE A 590 32.56 6.63 -0.83
CA ILE A 590 32.09 5.42 -1.52
C ILE A 590 30.97 4.80 -0.73
N TYR A 591 29.84 4.55 -1.41
CA TYR A 591 28.68 3.84 -0.88
C TYR A 591 28.66 2.43 -1.47
N CYS A 592 28.64 1.42 -0.62
CA CYS A 592 28.58 0.01 -1.01
C CYS A 592 27.16 -0.53 -0.82
N GLU A 593 26.55 -1.06 -1.90
CA GLU A 593 25.25 -1.73 -1.88
C GLU A 593 25.42 -3.15 -2.47
N PHE A 594 25.86 -4.11 -1.67
CA PHE A 594 26.11 -5.47 -2.12
C PHE A 594 24.93 -6.41 -1.85
N GLU A 595 24.71 -7.38 -2.76
CA GLU A 595 23.73 -8.44 -2.60
C GLU A 595 24.06 -9.33 -1.39
N ASN A 596 25.35 -9.62 -1.19
CA ASN A 596 25.84 -10.43 -0.08
C ASN A 596 26.54 -9.55 0.96
N PRO A 597 26.02 -9.41 2.18
CA PRO A 597 26.58 -8.54 3.21
C PRO A 597 27.96 -8.97 3.72
N LYS A 598 28.44 -10.16 3.38
CA LYS A 598 29.83 -10.60 3.69
C LYS A 598 30.86 -9.72 3.01
N TYR A 599 30.58 -9.25 1.80
CA TYR A 599 31.50 -8.40 1.04
C TYR A 599 31.72 -7.01 1.64
N TYR A 600 30.87 -6.55 2.55
CA TYR A 600 31.07 -5.25 3.20
C TYR A 600 32.36 -5.20 4.01
N ARG A 601 32.74 -6.28 4.71
CA ARG A 601 33.97 -6.36 5.47
C ARG A 601 35.18 -6.33 4.53
N ASP A 602 35.12 -7.04 3.41
CA ASP A 602 36.20 -7.07 2.42
C ASP A 602 36.36 -5.70 1.77
N ALA A 603 35.28 -5.03 1.44
CA ALA A 603 35.30 -3.67 0.89
C ALA A 603 35.89 -2.65 1.89
N VAL A 604 35.49 -2.70 3.16
CA VAL A 604 36.03 -1.82 4.19
C VAL A 604 37.54 -2.08 4.38
N ALA A 605 37.98 -3.34 4.47
CA ALA A 605 39.39 -3.69 4.58
C ALA A 605 40.19 -3.17 3.39
N ARG A 606 39.67 -3.38 2.16
CA ARG A 606 40.32 -2.90 0.94
C ARG A 606 40.37 -1.37 0.88
N PHE A 607 39.30 -0.71 1.26
CA PHE A 607 39.28 0.75 1.34
C PHE A 607 40.32 1.31 2.32
N ARG A 608 40.50 0.68 3.49
CA ARG A 608 41.52 1.07 4.47
C ARG A 608 42.96 0.85 3.92
N GLU A 609 43.16 -0.18 3.12
CA GLU A 609 44.46 -0.37 2.41
C GLU A 609 44.71 0.77 1.44
N LEU A 610 43.73 1.12 0.60
CA LEU A 610 43.84 2.21 -0.35
C LEU A 610 44.07 3.56 0.35
N GLN A 611 43.45 3.81 1.49
CA GLN A 611 43.71 5.02 2.30
C GLN A 611 45.17 5.10 2.76
N ARG A 612 45.79 3.97 3.14
CA ARG A 612 47.20 3.93 3.62
C ARG A 612 48.22 4.11 2.49
N THR A 613 47.87 3.78 1.24
CA THR A 613 48.77 3.91 0.08
C THR A 613 48.87 5.34 -0.44
N LEU A 614 48.01 6.24 0.00
CA LEU A 614 48.15 7.64 -0.30
C LEU A 614 49.28 8.22 0.60
N ASP A 615 50.50 8.32 0.08
CA ASP A 615 51.57 9.07 0.69
C ASP A 615 51.12 10.50 1.03
N PRO A 616 51.60 11.11 2.11
CA PRO A 616 51.40 12.51 2.37
C PRO A 616 52.09 13.31 1.25
N ILE A 617 51.31 13.67 0.21
CA ILE A 617 51.81 14.45 -0.92
C ILE A 617 52.23 15.83 -0.38
N PRO A 618 53.50 16.24 -0.55
CA PRO A 618 53.91 17.57 -0.19
C PRO A 618 53.30 18.58 -1.17
N GLN A 619 52.44 19.46 -0.70
CA GLN A 619 52.23 20.81 -1.21
C GLN A 619 51.57 21.02 -2.57
N THR A 620 50.77 20.14 -3.10
CA THR A 620 49.77 20.56 -4.09
C THR A 620 48.39 20.60 -3.40
N PRO A 621 47.57 21.66 -3.58
CA PRO A 621 46.24 21.68 -2.99
C PRO A 621 45.35 20.73 -3.77
N SER A 622 45.40 19.45 -3.43
CA SER A 622 44.31 18.54 -3.80
C SER A 622 43.09 18.93 -2.98
N LEU A 623 42.03 19.21 -3.64
CA LEU A 623 40.78 19.76 -3.09
C LEU A 623 40.13 18.93 -1.97
N ILE A 624 40.66 17.73 -1.66
CA ILE A 624 40.16 16.87 -0.56
C ILE A 624 41.32 16.07 0.03
N ASP A 625 41.63 16.24 1.31
CA ASP A 625 42.62 15.46 2.06
C ASP A 625 42.19 13.98 2.07
N ALA A 626 43.12 13.06 1.78
CA ALA A 626 42.91 11.60 1.88
C ALA A 626 42.36 11.15 3.25
N ARG A 627 42.63 11.96 4.30
CA ARG A 627 42.10 11.74 5.65
C ARG A 627 40.57 12.00 5.77
N SER A 628 39.96 12.66 4.80
CA SER A 628 38.52 12.90 4.75
C SER A 628 37.76 11.82 3.98
N ALA A 629 38.43 10.86 3.37
CA ALA A 629 37.80 9.77 2.61
C ALA A 629 36.98 8.84 3.52
N SER A 630 35.80 8.42 3.07
CA SER A 630 34.87 7.60 3.87
C SER A 630 34.17 6.52 3.05
N ILE A 631 33.99 5.36 3.67
CA ILE A 631 33.20 4.24 3.12
C ILE A 631 31.94 4.02 3.93
N TRP A 632 30.82 3.90 3.23
CA TRP A 632 29.48 3.73 3.78
C TRP A 632 28.87 2.46 3.23
N VAL A 633 28.11 1.76 4.05
CA VAL A 633 27.48 0.50 3.64
C VAL A 633 25.97 0.58 3.76
N ALA A 634 25.27 -0.04 2.80
CA ALA A 634 23.84 -0.01 2.66
C ALA A 634 23.22 -1.36 3.06
N PRO A 635 22.51 -1.49 4.19
CA PRO A 635 21.71 -2.69 4.46
C PRO A 635 20.57 -2.83 3.45
N PRO A 636 19.88 -4.00 3.39
CA PRO A 636 18.72 -4.20 2.53
C PRO A 636 17.68 -3.09 2.67
N ARG A 637 17.03 -2.72 1.57
CA ARG A 637 16.09 -1.59 1.53
C ARG A 637 14.88 -1.77 2.44
N VAL A 638 14.43 -3.00 2.63
CA VAL A 638 13.32 -3.36 3.52
C VAL A 638 13.85 -4.29 4.60
N PHE A 639 13.31 -4.17 5.79
CA PHE A 639 13.59 -5.03 6.93
C PHE A 639 12.28 -5.70 7.39
N LYS A 640 12.36 -6.95 7.81
CA LYS A 640 11.25 -7.70 8.43
C LYS A 640 11.68 -8.32 9.76
N PRO A 641 10.73 -8.59 10.67
CA PRO A 641 11.02 -9.28 11.93
C PRO A 641 11.80 -10.59 11.68
N GLY A 642 12.87 -10.80 12.46
CA GLY A 642 13.76 -11.96 12.32
C GLY A 642 14.97 -11.75 11.39
N GLU A 643 15.12 -10.58 10.78
CA GLU A 643 16.25 -10.24 9.90
C GLU A 643 17.36 -9.42 10.62
N GLU A 644 17.28 -9.26 11.94
CA GLU A 644 18.27 -8.48 12.74
C GLU A 644 19.71 -8.95 12.54
N TRP A 645 19.89 -10.21 12.20
CA TRP A 645 21.21 -10.77 11.90
C TRP A 645 21.87 -10.09 10.70
N ILE A 646 21.09 -9.65 9.70
CA ILE A 646 21.59 -8.92 8.54
C ILE A 646 22.17 -7.58 8.99
N LEU A 647 21.40 -6.82 9.78
CA LEU A 647 21.84 -5.51 10.29
C LEU A 647 23.10 -5.65 11.17
N LYS A 648 23.15 -6.68 12.03
CA LYS A 648 24.34 -6.99 12.84
C LYS A 648 25.54 -7.31 11.97
N GLN A 649 25.36 -8.08 10.91
CA GLN A 649 26.43 -8.41 9.96
C GLN A 649 26.93 -7.15 9.22
N VAL A 650 26.02 -6.31 8.74
CA VAL A 650 26.35 -5.03 8.10
C VAL A 650 27.14 -4.16 9.08
N ARG A 651 26.68 -3.98 10.31
CA ARG A 651 27.37 -3.19 11.34
C ARG A 651 28.77 -3.74 11.66
N SER A 652 28.94 -5.06 11.62
CA SER A 652 30.24 -5.72 11.88
C SER A 652 31.30 -5.46 10.82
N SER A 653 30.96 -4.79 9.72
CA SER A 653 31.94 -4.37 8.70
C SER A 653 32.84 -3.23 9.15
N ASP A 654 32.47 -2.50 10.20
CA ASP A 654 33.21 -1.36 10.75
C ASP A 654 33.43 -0.26 9.70
N ALA A 655 32.40 0.05 8.92
CA ALA A 655 32.41 1.15 7.97
C ALA A 655 32.36 2.51 8.69
N ASP A 656 32.67 3.59 7.99
CA ASP A 656 32.62 4.94 8.54
C ASP A 656 31.18 5.39 8.84
N GLY A 657 30.19 4.77 8.19
CA GLY A 657 28.78 5.02 8.44
C GLY A 657 27.86 4.10 7.65
N TYR A 658 26.55 4.28 7.87
CA TYR A 658 25.50 3.40 7.34
C TYR A 658 24.45 4.22 6.56
N LEU A 659 23.97 3.65 5.44
CA LEU A 659 22.86 4.22 4.69
C LEU A 659 21.54 3.76 5.31
N VAL A 660 20.76 4.69 5.83
CA VAL A 660 19.43 4.45 6.37
C VAL A 660 18.44 4.37 5.20
N ARG A 661 17.77 3.24 5.05
CA ARG A 661 16.90 2.93 3.92
C ARG A 661 15.44 2.68 4.32
N ASN A 662 15.17 2.52 5.61
CA ASN A 662 13.86 2.34 6.20
C ASN A 662 13.84 2.79 7.67
N HIS A 663 12.69 2.70 8.32
CA HIS A 663 12.49 3.17 9.69
C HIS A 663 13.21 2.30 10.74
N ASP A 664 13.41 1.01 10.48
CA ASP A 664 14.15 0.12 11.37
C ASP A 664 15.62 0.51 11.46
N HIS A 665 16.19 0.97 10.36
CA HIS A 665 17.60 1.43 10.34
C HIS A 665 17.79 2.69 11.19
N LEU A 666 16.79 3.59 11.25
CA LEU A 666 16.83 4.76 12.15
C LEU A 666 16.95 4.33 13.62
N ALA A 667 16.25 3.28 14.01
CA ALA A 667 16.33 2.75 15.36
C ALA A 667 17.61 1.97 15.61
N PHE A 668 18.00 1.07 14.69
CA PHE A 668 19.12 0.16 14.85
C PHE A 668 20.48 0.88 14.84
N PHE A 669 20.66 1.84 13.93
CA PHE A 669 21.92 2.59 13.77
C PHE A 669 21.91 3.95 14.50
N LYS A 670 21.02 4.16 15.46
CA LYS A 670 20.85 5.45 16.15
C LYS A 670 22.13 6.03 16.75
N THR A 671 23.09 5.18 17.11
CA THR A 671 24.38 5.58 17.71
C THR A 671 25.52 5.67 16.71
N ASP A 672 25.27 5.30 15.46
CA ASP A 672 26.26 5.29 14.39
C ASP A 672 26.10 6.53 13.50
N ARG A 673 27.13 6.82 12.69
CA ARG A 673 27.00 7.83 11.65
C ARG A 673 26.05 7.33 10.54
N CYS A 674 25.06 8.12 10.19
CA CYS A 674 24.02 7.73 9.27
C CYS A 674 23.73 8.78 8.21
N ARG A 675 23.45 8.33 6.98
CA ARG A 675 22.88 9.13 5.90
C ARG A 675 21.62 8.47 5.37
N GLY A 676 20.63 9.28 5.01
CA GLY A 676 19.37 8.77 4.47
C GLY A 676 19.49 8.44 2.97
N ASP A 677 19.06 7.24 2.59
CA ASP A 677 19.01 6.84 1.17
C ASP A 677 17.67 7.22 0.51
N PHE A 678 17.60 7.17 -0.81
CA PHE A 678 16.46 7.59 -1.61
C PHE A 678 15.12 6.90 -1.24
N SER A 679 15.17 5.69 -0.68
CA SER A 679 14.00 4.93 -0.24
C SER A 679 13.25 5.54 0.94
N LEU A 680 13.81 6.55 1.59
CA LEU A 680 13.10 7.39 2.58
C LEU A 680 12.17 8.41 1.93
N ASN A 681 12.17 8.51 0.60
CA ASN A 681 11.24 9.33 -0.20
C ASN A 681 11.24 10.82 0.18
N VAL A 682 12.41 11.41 0.36
CA VAL A 682 12.56 12.84 0.73
C VAL A 682 12.25 13.73 -0.48
N ALA A 683 11.03 14.27 -0.53
CA ALA A 683 10.52 15.07 -1.65
C ALA A 683 10.27 16.55 -1.30
N ASN A 684 10.38 16.93 -0.01
CA ASN A 684 10.14 18.29 0.46
C ASN A 684 11.01 18.61 1.70
N PRO A 685 11.17 19.92 2.03
CA PRO A 685 11.98 20.36 3.15
C PRO A 685 11.51 19.85 4.51
N LEU A 686 10.19 19.63 4.70
CA LEU A 686 9.62 19.22 5.99
C LEU A 686 10.06 17.79 6.34
N THR A 687 10.10 16.91 5.33
CA THR A 687 10.62 15.54 5.49
C THR A 687 12.14 15.56 5.73
N ALA A 688 12.89 16.36 4.97
CA ALA A 688 14.34 16.46 5.12
C ALA A 688 14.71 16.96 6.53
N GLU A 689 14.11 18.06 6.97
CA GLU A 689 14.35 18.64 8.30
C GLU A 689 14.08 17.62 9.42
N TYR A 690 12.97 16.88 9.34
CA TYR A 690 12.63 15.88 10.35
C TYR A 690 13.69 14.80 10.46
N LEU A 691 14.11 14.23 9.34
CA LEU A 691 15.12 13.16 9.33
C LEU A 691 16.48 13.65 9.82
N LEU A 692 16.89 14.85 9.44
CA LEU A 692 18.18 15.42 9.84
C LEU A 692 18.19 15.84 11.32
N GLN A 693 17.18 16.59 11.76
CA GLN A 693 17.19 17.18 13.09
C GLN A 693 16.67 16.24 14.17
N HIS A 694 15.67 15.43 13.86
CA HIS A 694 15.06 14.54 14.85
C HIS A 694 15.76 13.18 14.93
N HIS A 695 16.22 12.65 13.79
CA HIS A 695 16.92 11.36 13.75
C HIS A 695 18.43 11.49 13.57
N GLY A 696 18.97 12.69 13.46
CA GLY A 696 20.41 12.96 13.46
C GLY A 696 21.14 12.46 12.22
N LEU A 697 20.46 12.34 11.07
CA LEU A 697 21.13 11.98 9.83
C LEU A 697 22.05 13.12 9.36
N GLU A 698 23.24 12.79 8.85
CA GLU A 698 24.17 13.79 8.33
C GLU A 698 23.64 14.46 7.06
N ARG A 699 23.07 13.66 6.16
CA ARG A 699 22.48 14.07 4.88
C ARG A 699 21.38 13.08 4.49
N VAL A 700 20.56 13.47 3.53
CA VAL A 700 19.51 12.62 2.95
C VAL A 700 19.58 12.65 1.42
N THR A 701 19.33 11.52 0.77
CA THR A 701 19.22 11.49 -0.69
C THR A 701 17.87 12.03 -1.12
N ALA A 702 17.86 12.98 -2.04
CA ALA A 702 16.63 13.50 -2.64
C ALA A 702 15.88 12.37 -3.37
N SER A 703 14.53 12.38 -3.28
CA SER A 703 13.69 11.35 -3.88
C SER A 703 13.91 11.23 -5.39
N TYR A 704 13.91 10.00 -5.89
CA TYR A 704 14.01 9.72 -7.34
C TYR A 704 12.70 10.03 -8.10
N ASP A 705 11.64 10.42 -7.41
CA ASP A 705 10.40 10.91 -8.03
C ASP A 705 10.48 12.40 -8.44
N LEU A 706 11.57 13.12 -8.10
CA LEU A 706 11.74 14.53 -8.41
C LEU A 706 12.30 14.73 -9.81
N ASN A 707 11.63 15.53 -10.62
CA ASN A 707 12.23 16.10 -11.84
C ASN A 707 13.10 17.31 -11.49
N ILE A 708 13.82 17.86 -12.48
CA ILE A 708 14.75 18.96 -12.24
C ILE A 708 14.07 20.18 -11.62
N THR A 709 12.89 20.58 -12.07
CA THR A 709 12.18 21.75 -11.55
C THR A 709 11.77 21.55 -10.09
N GLN A 710 11.37 20.33 -9.73
CA GLN A 710 11.00 19.97 -8.37
C GLN A 710 12.23 19.88 -7.45
N LEU A 711 13.34 19.35 -7.98
CA LEU A 711 14.63 19.31 -7.26
C LEU A 711 15.14 20.73 -6.99
N GLU A 712 15.06 21.64 -7.97
CA GLU A 712 15.41 23.05 -7.79
C GLU A 712 14.51 23.71 -6.73
N ALA A 713 13.20 23.43 -6.75
CA ALA A 713 12.31 23.92 -5.73
C ALA A 713 12.68 23.40 -4.33
N LEU A 714 13.13 22.14 -4.21
CA LEU A 714 13.64 21.57 -2.98
C LEU A 714 14.88 22.31 -2.48
N LEU A 715 15.84 22.60 -3.36
CA LEU A 715 17.07 23.34 -3.03
C LEU A 715 16.82 24.81 -2.69
N HIS A 716 15.75 25.42 -3.21
CA HIS A 716 15.32 26.75 -2.77
C HIS A 716 14.64 26.73 -1.39
N GLY A 717 14.04 25.60 -1.02
CA GLY A 717 13.29 25.44 0.23
C GLY A 717 14.13 24.91 1.41
N ALA A 718 15.37 24.43 1.17
CA ALA A 718 16.26 23.87 2.19
C ALA A 718 17.73 23.98 1.76
N PRO A 719 18.69 23.99 2.72
CA PRO A 719 20.11 24.03 2.40
C PRO A 719 20.54 22.89 1.47
N GLY A 720 21.22 23.20 0.36
CA GLY A 720 21.67 22.20 -0.61
C GLY A 720 22.66 21.17 -0.02
N THR A 721 23.35 21.53 1.07
CA THR A 721 24.24 20.63 1.83
C THR A 721 23.51 19.53 2.59
N TRP A 722 22.20 19.61 2.72
CA TRP A 722 21.38 18.55 3.32
C TRP A 722 21.23 17.35 2.41
N PHE A 723 21.49 17.51 1.10
CA PHE A 723 21.10 16.51 0.12
C PHE A 723 22.29 15.86 -0.59
N ASP A 724 22.23 14.53 -0.72
CA ASP A 724 22.94 13.80 -1.75
C ASP A 724 22.06 13.77 -3.00
N ILE A 725 22.55 14.23 -4.15
CA ILE A 725 21.80 14.32 -5.40
C ILE A 725 22.34 13.29 -6.38
N THR A 726 21.50 12.37 -6.81
CA THR A 726 21.87 11.35 -7.79
C THR A 726 21.80 11.93 -9.20
N VAL A 727 22.96 11.96 -9.87
CA VAL A 727 23.12 12.51 -11.22
C VAL A 727 23.42 11.46 -12.29
N HIS A 728 23.69 10.21 -11.88
CA HIS A 728 23.85 9.08 -12.79
C HIS A 728 23.39 7.79 -12.11
N GLN A 729 22.48 7.06 -12.75
CA GLN A 729 21.97 5.80 -12.19
C GLN A 729 21.24 4.94 -13.22
N HIS A 730 21.25 3.63 -13.02
CA HIS A 730 20.20 2.75 -13.52
C HIS A 730 19.04 2.76 -12.53
N MET A 731 17.89 3.32 -12.94
CA MET A 731 16.72 3.45 -12.04
C MET A 731 16.33 2.09 -11.45
N PRO A 732 16.24 1.93 -10.11
CA PRO A 732 15.73 0.71 -9.47
C PRO A 732 14.21 0.64 -9.61
N MET A 733 13.72 -0.04 -10.64
CA MET A 733 12.33 -0.04 -11.08
C MET A 733 11.38 -0.71 -10.08
N PHE A 734 11.53 -2.01 -9.90
CA PHE A 734 10.75 -2.80 -8.95
C PHE A 734 11.64 -3.20 -7.78
N HIS A 735 11.13 -3.10 -6.56
CA HIS A 735 11.73 -3.76 -5.39
C HIS A 735 10.67 -4.67 -4.76
N MET A 736 10.92 -5.98 -4.76
CA MET A 736 9.90 -7.00 -4.59
C MET A 736 10.29 -8.02 -3.52
N GLU A 737 9.31 -8.44 -2.71
CA GLU A 737 9.43 -9.66 -1.89
C GLU A 737 9.40 -10.92 -2.76
N HIS A 738 8.82 -10.84 -3.96
CA HIS A 738 8.80 -11.92 -4.94
C HIS A 738 10.19 -12.18 -5.51
N CYS A 739 10.73 -13.37 -5.29
CA CYS A 739 12.02 -13.77 -5.83
C CYS A 739 11.84 -14.51 -7.18
N VAL A 740 12.20 -13.83 -8.27
CA VAL A 740 12.15 -14.37 -9.64
C VAL A 740 13.12 -15.53 -9.82
N PHE A 741 14.32 -15.48 -9.20
CA PHE A 741 15.26 -16.58 -9.19
C PHE A 741 14.63 -17.85 -8.60
N CYS A 742 14.02 -17.74 -7.44
CA CYS A 742 13.35 -18.85 -6.77
C CYS A 742 12.17 -19.36 -7.59
N ALA A 743 11.33 -18.46 -8.12
CA ALA A 743 10.10 -18.82 -8.82
C ALA A 743 10.33 -19.56 -10.14
N PHE A 744 11.41 -19.24 -10.86
CA PHE A 744 11.58 -19.72 -12.25
C PHE A 744 12.89 -20.49 -12.51
N LEU A 745 13.87 -20.41 -11.62
CA LEU A 745 15.13 -21.16 -11.75
C LEU A 745 15.27 -22.25 -10.68
N SER A 746 14.27 -22.43 -9.83
CA SER A 746 14.24 -23.49 -8.82
C SER A 746 12.87 -24.13 -8.70
N LYS A 747 12.78 -25.18 -7.87
CA LYS A 747 11.52 -25.81 -7.45
C LYS A 747 11.15 -25.48 -6.00
N GLY A 748 12.01 -24.75 -5.31
CA GLY A 748 11.80 -24.33 -3.93
C GLY A 748 10.75 -23.22 -3.82
N LYS A 749 10.25 -22.99 -2.61
CA LYS A 749 9.26 -21.94 -2.32
C LYS A 749 9.90 -20.65 -1.89
N ASP A 750 11.00 -20.73 -1.13
CA ASP A 750 11.68 -19.58 -0.55
C ASP A 750 13.19 -19.85 -0.37
N TYR A 751 13.90 -18.99 0.36
CA TYR A 751 15.36 -19.07 0.57
C TYR A 751 15.84 -20.33 1.27
N ARG A 752 14.96 -21.08 1.94
CA ARG A 752 15.31 -22.29 2.69
C ARG A 752 15.46 -23.51 1.80
N ASP A 753 14.82 -23.53 0.64
CA ASP A 753 14.75 -24.69 -0.24
C ASP A 753 14.99 -24.37 -1.75
N CYS A 754 15.24 -23.10 -2.11
CA CYS A 754 15.45 -22.71 -3.52
C CYS A 754 16.84 -23.08 -4.07
N GLY A 755 17.81 -23.45 -3.23
CA GLY A 755 19.18 -23.76 -3.67
C GLY A 755 19.97 -22.52 -4.09
N ARG A 756 19.48 -21.30 -3.88
CA ARG A 756 20.12 -20.00 -4.10
C ARG A 756 20.67 -19.79 -5.52
N PRO A 757 19.86 -19.91 -6.57
CA PRO A 757 20.33 -19.69 -7.95
C PRO A 757 20.84 -18.25 -8.17
N CYS A 758 20.46 -17.30 -7.32
CA CYS A 758 20.99 -15.93 -7.35
C CYS A 758 22.50 -15.82 -7.06
N ASP A 759 23.12 -16.81 -6.41
CA ASP A 759 24.56 -16.81 -6.16
C ASP A 759 25.39 -17.17 -7.41
N THR A 760 24.78 -17.83 -8.40
CA THR A 760 25.47 -18.44 -9.55
C THR A 760 25.02 -17.94 -10.92
N HIS A 761 23.82 -17.35 -11.00
CA HIS A 761 23.22 -16.93 -12.28
C HIS A 761 23.09 -15.41 -12.35
N ARG A 762 23.44 -14.84 -13.49
CA ARG A 762 23.12 -13.45 -13.85
C ARG A 762 21.79 -13.43 -14.60
N VAL A 763 20.79 -12.77 -14.02
CA VAL A 763 19.44 -12.78 -14.53
C VAL A 763 18.99 -11.41 -15.01
N ALA A 764 18.26 -11.38 -16.11
CA ALA A 764 17.56 -10.20 -16.60
C ALA A 764 16.14 -10.56 -17.05
N LEU A 765 15.27 -9.57 -17.04
CA LEU A 765 13.94 -9.63 -17.62
C LEU A 765 13.96 -8.93 -18.97
N ARG A 766 13.64 -9.62 -20.07
CA ARG A 766 13.52 -9.00 -21.39
C ARG A 766 12.08 -8.59 -21.61
N ASP A 767 11.87 -7.30 -21.85
CA ASP A 767 10.55 -6.75 -22.13
C ASP A 767 10.13 -6.97 -23.60
N ARG A 768 8.92 -6.53 -23.93
CA ARG A 768 8.33 -6.66 -25.28
C ARG A 768 9.06 -5.89 -26.39
N VAL A 769 9.93 -4.94 -26.06
CA VAL A 769 10.75 -4.18 -27.03
C VAL A 769 12.18 -4.69 -27.09
N GLY A 770 12.47 -5.79 -26.40
CA GLY A 770 13.78 -6.45 -26.39
C GLY A 770 14.79 -5.86 -25.39
N ALA A 771 14.36 -4.95 -24.50
CA ALA A 771 15.24 -4.40 -23.48
C ALA A 771 15.44 -5.40 -22.33
N GLU A 772 16.70 -5.71 -22.01
CA GLU A 772 17.06 -6.60 -20.91
C GLU A 772 17.31 -5.80 -19.63
N LEU A 773 16.44 -5.99 -18.67
CA LEU A 773 16.40 -5.31 -17.38
C LEU A 773 17.14 -6.14 -16.34
N PRO A 774 18.33 -5.72 -15.85
CA PRO A 774 19.09 -6.50 -14.87
C PRO A 774 18.31 -6.72 -13.58
N LEU A 775 18.41 -7.92 -13.02
CA LEU A 775 17.77 -8.33 -11.78
C LEU A 775 18.85 -8.66 -10.74
N LYS A 776 18.71 -8.10 -9.54
CA LYS A 776 19.59 -8.33 -8.39
C LYS A 776 18.77 -8.79 -7.19
N ALA A 777 19.34 -9.67 -6.37
CA ALA A 777 18.76 -10.11 -5.11
C ALA A 777 19.51 -9.46 -3.93
N ASP A 778 18.81 -9.13 -2.84
CA ASP A 778 19.46 -8.69 -1.61
C ASP A 778 19.58 -9.83 -0.57
N ALA A 779 20.20 -9.54 0.57
CA ALA A 779 20.38 -10.50 1.65
C ALA A 779 19.06 -11.02 2.25
N GLY A 780 17.98 -10.31 2.11
CA GLY A 780 16.62 -10.74 2.48
C GLY A 780 15.90 -11.49 1.37
N CYS A 781 16.59 -11.86 0.28
CA CYS A 781 16.05 -12.51 -0.92
C CYS A 781 15.03 -11.66 -1.71
N ARG A 782 14.98 -10.35 -1.46
CA ARG A 782 14.17 -9.41 -2.24
C ARG A 782 14.86 -9.10 -3.55
N ASN A 783 14.07 -8.97 -4.60
CA ASN A 783 14.60 -8.70 -5.92
C ASN A 783 14.42 -7.24 -6.34
N THR A 784 15.46 -6.64 -6.89
CA THR A 784 15.42 -5.33 -7.53
C THR A 784 15.66 -5.48 -9.02
N VAL A 785 14.74 -4.96 -9.83
CA VAL A 785 14.90 -4.85 -11.29
C VAL A 785 15.41 -3.46 -11.60
N PHE A 786 16.50 -3.37 -12.36
CA PHE A 786 17.07 -2.09 -12.78
C PHE A 786 16.71 -1.77 -14.23
N ASN A 787 16.60 -0.48 -14.56
CA ASN A 787 16.50 -0.07 -15.95
C ASN A 787 17.78 -0.48 -16.70
N ASN A 788 17.64 -0.91 -17.93
CA ASN A 788 18.76 -1.27 -18.79
C ASN A 788 19.59 -0.06 -19.27
N ARG A 789 19.04 1.15 -19.21
CA ARG A 789 19.71 2.40 -19.60
C ARG A 789 19.99 3.25 -18.38
N ALA A 790 21.21 3.74 -18.25
CA ALA A 790 21.54 4.73 -17.26
C ALA A 790 20.81 6.06 -17.56
N GLN A 791 20.34 6.69 -16.50
CA GLN A 791 19.85 8.07 -16.54
C GLN A 791 20.97 9.02 -16.13
N THR A 792 21.06 10.18 -16.76
CA THR A 792 22.05 11.20 -16.40
C THR A 792 21.41 12.57 -16.27
N GLY A 793 21.75 13.26 -15.19
CA GLY A 793 21.45 14.66 -14.92
C GLY A 793 22.64 15.59 -15.17
N ALA A 794 23.67 15.13 -15.93
CA ALA A 794 24.91 15.88 -16.15
C ALA A 794 24.70 17.32 -16.60
N GLU A 795 23.69 17.59 -17.42
CA GLU A 795 23.39 18.94 -17.95
C GLU A 795 22.94 19.94 -16.88
N TYR A 796 22.51 19.43 -15.71
CA TYR A 796 21.98 20.25 -14.61
C TYR A 796 22.99 20.47 -13.47
N VAL A 797 24.11 19.75 -13.45
CA VAL A 797 25.09 19.75 -12.33
C VAL A 797 25.55 21.15 -11.98
N SER A 798 25.96 21.96 -12.97
CA SER A 798 26.42 23.34 -12.71
C SER A 798 25.35 24.18 -12.02
N ARG A 799 24.13 24.11 -12.49
CA ARG A 799 22.98 24.83 -11.91
C ARG A 799 22.65 24.34 -10.49
N LEU A 800 22.75 23.06 -10.24
CA LEU A 800 22.54 22.48 -8.90
C LEU A 800 23.62 22.95 -7.93
N ILE A 801 24.88 23.09 -8.39
CA ILE A 801 25.99 23.67 -7.60
C ILE A 801 25.70 25.14 -7.26
N GLU A 802 25.21 25.93 -8.20
CA GLU A 802 24.79 27.33 -7.99
C GLU A 802 23.67 27.43 -6.93
N LEU A 803 22.77 26.46 -6.87
CA LEU A 803 21.72 26.34 -5.87
C LEU A 803 22.18 25.77 -4.52
N GLY A 804 23.50 25.58 -4.34
CA GLY A 804 24.09 25.16 -3.07
C GLY A 804 24.26 23.65 -2.89
N ALA A 805 23.93 22.84 -3.90
CA ALA A 805 24.21 21.40 -3.84
C ALA A 805 25.72 21.15 -3.80
N ARG A 806 26.15 20.20 -2.95
CA ARG A 806 27.58 19.88 -2.75
C ARG A 806 27.91 18.40 -2.86
N SER A 807 26.91 17.51 -2.90
CA SER A 807 27.12 16.07 -2.91
C SER A 807 26.37 15.43 -4.07
N PHE A 808 27.12 14.83 -5.01
CA PHE A 808 26.60 14.25 -6.24
C PHE A 808 26.90 12.76 -6.32
N ARG A 809 25.85 11.94 -6.46
CA ARG A 809 25.94 10.48 -6.52
C ARG A 809 25.99 10.01 -7.98
N VAL A 810 26.92 9.10 -8.25
CA VAL A 810 27.04 8.31 -9.48
C VAL A 810 26.93 6.84 -9.11
N GLU A 811 25.93 6.15 -9.62
CA GLU A 811 25.59 4.79 -9.25
C GLU A 811 25.84 3.78 -10.37
N PHE A 812 26.41 2.64 -10.01
CA PHE A 812 26.75 1.54 -10.90
C PHE A 812 26.01 0.27 -10.51
N VAL A 813 25.72 -0.59 -11.50
CA VAL A 813 25.08 -1.89 -11.30
C VAL A 813 25.98 -3.03 -11.70
N ASN A 814 26.28 -3.14 -13.00
CA ASN A 814 27.12 -4.22 -13.57
C ASN A 814 28.29 -3.69 -14.38
N GLU A 815 28.57 -2.40 -14.31
CA GLU A 815 29.65 -1.76 -15.06
C GLU A 815 31.01 -2.32 -14.68
N SER A 816 31.85 -2.52 -15.67
CA SER A 816 33.24 -2.93 -15.49
C SER A 816 34.10 -1.85 -14.79
N ALA A 817 35.23 -2.23 -14.24
CA ALA A 817 36.16 -1.31 -13.63
C ALA A 817 36.58 -0.15 -14.58
N GLU A 818 36.75 -0.44 -15.87
CA GLU A 818 37.08 0.56 -16.89
C GLU A 818 35.92 1.56 -17.10
N GLU A 819 34.66 1.07 -17.18
CA GLU A 819 33.46 1.92 -17.31
C GLU A 819 33.26 2.80 -16.08
N VAL A 820 33.47 2.24 -14.88
CA VAL A 820 33.41 2.99 -13.60
C VAL A 820 34.45 4.11 -13.60
N THR A 821 35.71 3.78 -13.91
CA THR A 821 36.83 4.77 -13.93
C THR A 821 36.52 5.88 -14.92
N ARG A 822 36.14 5.54 -16.12
CA ARG A 822 35.81 6.52 -17.17
C ARG A 822 34.65 7.43 -16.77
N THR A 823 33.57 6.85 -16.29
CA THR A 823 32.36 7.61 -15.90
C THR A 823 32.65 8.57 -14.76
N LEU A 824 33.32 8.09 -13.68
CA LEU A 824 33.65 8.95 -12.54
C LEU A 824 34.64 10.03 -12.89
N THR A 825 35.66 9.74 -13.72
CA THR A 825 36.62 10.74 -14.21
C THR A 825 35.92 11.89 -14.94
N ARG A 826 34.95 11.56 -15.78
CA ARG A 826 34.17 12.55 -16.53
C ARG A 826 33.27 13.39 -15.64
N TYR A 827 32.56 12.76 -14.69
CA TYR A 827 31.75 13.52 -13.70
C TYR A 827 32.67 14.38 -12.81
N GLY A 828 33.87 13.91 -12.46
CA GLY A 828 34.87 14.71 -11.75
C GLY A 828 35.29 15.96 -12.54
N GLN A 829 35.54 15.82 -13.84
CA GLN A 829 35.84 16.95 -14.73
C GLN A 829 34.66 17.92 -14.84
N LEU A 830 33.40 17.40 -14.93
CA LEU A 830 32.20 18.22 -14.95
C LEU A 830 32.04 19.06 -13.67
N ILE A 831 32.22 18.44 -12.52
CA ILE A 831 32.10 19.14 -11.22
C ILE A 831 33.16 20.24 -11.06
N ARG A 832 34.36 20.02 -11.59
CA ARG A 832 35.44 21.04 -11.60
C ARG A 832 35.26 22.08 -12.69
N GLY A 833 34.25 21.97 -13.56
CA GLY A 833 33.99 22.90 -14.65
C GLY A 833 34.95 22.75 -15.85
N GLU A 834 35.69 21.65 -15.98
CA GLU A 834 36.59 21.36 -17.07
C GLU A 834 35.86 20.98 -18.38
N ILE A 835 34.66 20.40 -18.25
CA ILE A 835 33.79 20.06 -19.35
C ILE A 835 32.35 20.52 -19.05
N THR A 836 31.53 20.65 -20.10
CA THR A 836 30.10 20.98 -19.90
C THR A 836 29.28 19.71 -19.71
N GLY A 837 28.10 19.86 -19.09
CA GLY A 837 27.14 18.77 -18.95
C GLY A 837 26.63 18.24 -20.31
N ALA A 838 26.53 19.12 -21.29
CA ALA A 838 26.13 18.74 -22.66
C ALA A 838 27.22 17.89 -23.36
N ASP A 839 28.50 18.16 -23.09
CA ASP A 839 29.61 17.35 -23.62
C ASP A 839 29.61 15.96 -23.01
N LEU A 840 29.46 15.87 -21.68
CA LEU A 840 29.36 14.60 -20.97
C LEU A 840 28.15 13.80 -21.44
N TRP A 841 26.97 14.44 -21.60
CA TRP A 841 25.77 13.77 -22.07
C TRP A 841 25.95 13.16 -23.46
N ARG A 842 26.53 13.92 -24.39
CA ARG A 842 26.81 13.44 -25.74
C ARG A 842 27.79 12.28 -25.76
N GLU A 843 28.83 12.36 -24.95
CA GLU A 843 29.83 11.28 -24.84
C GLU A 843 29.22 10.00 -24.25
N LEU A 844 28.49 10.08 -23.12
CA LEU A 844 27.84 8.92 -22.52
C LEU A 844 26.81 8.29 -23.46
N LYS A 845 26.08 9.09 -24.24
CA LYS A 845 25.13 8.58 -25.22
C LYS A 845 25.82 7.84 -26.39
N LEU A 846 26.99 8.28 -26.82
CA LEU A 846 27.75 7.66 -27.91
C LEU A 846 28.49 6.40 -27.48
N ILE A 847 28.96 6.35 -26.25
CA ILE A 847 29.82 5.28 -25.72
C ILE A 847 28.98 4.08 -25.28
N ASN A 848 27.81 4.30 -24.72
CA ASN A 848 26.96 3.22 -24.29
C ASN A 848 26.11 2.73 -25.46
N GLN A 849 26.21 1.43 -25.82
CA GLN A 849 25.46 0.84 -26.94
C GLN A 849 23.92 1.05 -26.78
N LEU A 850 23.44 1.13 -25.56
CA LEU A 850 22.04 1.39 -25.23
C LEU A 850 21.70 2.89 -25.13
N GLY A 851 22.72 3.76 -25.11
CA GLY A 851 22.58 5.20 -24.86
C GLY A 851 22.21 5.54 -23.42
N VAL A 852 22.26 6.81 -23.08
CA VAL A 852 21.75 7.36 -21.82
C VAL A 852 20.45 8.14 -22.05
N THR A 853 19.65 8.30 -21.00
CA THR A 853 18.42 9.11 -21.01
C THR A 853 18.48 10.19 -19.93
N ARG A 854 17.75 11.26 -20.09
CA ARG A 854 17.58 12.24 -19.00
C ARG A 854 16.63 11.71 -17.91
N GLY A 855 15.80 10.72 -18.26
CA GLY A 855 14.86 10.09 -17.34
C GLY A 855 13.98 11.09 -16.59
N GLN A 856 13.92 10.97 -15.29
CA GLN A 856 13.18 11.84 -14.38
C GLN A 856 13.64 13.31 -14.39
N MET A 857 14.88 13.58 -14.75
CA MET A 857 15.42 14.96 -14.80
C MET A 857 14.86 15.78 -15.95
N GLU A 858 14.09 15.25 -16.89
CA GLU A 858 13.40 16.03 -17.91
C GLU A 858 12.30 16.94 -17.31
N THR A 859 12.17 18.16 -17.86
CA THR A 859 11.24 19.19 -17.36
C THR A 859 9.81 19.03 -17.83
N ALA A 860 9.54 18.22 -18.86
CA ALA A 860 8.20 18.05 -19.42
C ALA A 860 7.75 16.61 -19.39
N PRO A 861 6.53 16.32 -18.88
CA PRO A 861 5.93 15.01 -19.12
C PRO A 861 5.72 14.87 -20.64
N ARG A 862 6.27 13.82 -21.25
CA ARG A 862 5.92 13.45 -22.62
C ARG A 862 4.42 13.18 -22.66
N ILE A 863 3.64 14.11 -23.18
CA ILE A 863 2.24 13.86 -23.52
C ILE A 863 2.25 12.78 -24.60
N ILE A 864 1.99 11.56 -24.19
CA ILE A 864 1.69 10.47 -25.15
C ILE A 864 0.31 10.79 -25.70
N THR A 865 0.27 11.54 -26.80
CA THR A 865 -0.94 11.64 -27.60
C THR A 865 -1.32 10.22 -28.01
N LYS A 866 -2.44 9.73 -27.47
CA LYS A 866 -3.10 8.57 -28.03
C LYS A 866 -3.34 8.86 -29.51
N LYS A 867 -2.60 8.18 -30.38
CA LYS A 867 -3.11 7.99 -31.75
C LYS A 867 -4.35 7.12 -31.58
N THR A 868 -5.50 7.70 -31.86
CA THR A 868 -6.83 7.10 -31.97
C THR A 868 -6.79 5.85 -32.84
#